data_e3a35f4e8e8f032177e6c8c11bc0e2f8
#
_entry.id   e3a35f4e8e8f032177e6c8c11bc0e2f8
#
_cell.length_a   1.000
_cell.length_b   1.000
_cell.length_c   1.000
_cell.angle_alpha   90.00
_cell.angle_beta   90.00
_cell.angle_gamma   90.00
#
_symmetry.space_group_name_H-M   'P 1'
#
loop_
_entity.id
_entity.type
_entity.pdbx_description
1 polymer ?
#
loop_
_entity_poly.entity_id
_entity_poly.type
_entity_poly.pdbx_seq_one_letter_code
_entity_poly.pdbx_strand_id
1 'polypeptide(L)'
;MRAVATLLVSGAFGCASPRPSQLGSRLPHSVAAPAESFDPAGVGSLETRASSGDTSRLSLRLVRIVAQQRGDMAEVEATHTFHNDGDAVLEGTFRFPMPDGALLTGLAMMIDGKLMQGELVEREKALKAYQAVVDGMQDPALLEWEHGSVFKMRVFPIEARRDKVVTIRYLTPLRPSADGLAFVQTARGAAGTDELPELSIDWQGKRFFDEKQVEAGRVVSVPAKPASAVLREQRADGAYSVIRLSPDWKRIPSQPKPTPKNWFVVVDTSRSALEELPRELEALRVVLAALPPAARFQILTSDLEAKPAPQGLNPVTPSALDDAVHFVEAVAPDGASDLGRMLEVVGGLAKGVPDSALLYLGDCEPTWGPTATPELLALLPQALPKTPIFPLMFGASVNDDLAAELSQRSGGRRARIRRREDLDAFAKTLPLGVPTLDGIEVEAAAGSEVLASGPLSIEQGRELLLLVKAPAGHDPMLGLSVKAKVNGAALDLLPHVPAEDTGGVARRFGAALVRKLEKQGSPGPDVVRASLDYGVMSKLTSFLVLESEEAYARFAIERKNAQLAEAPRVTGANLENTDGADISADRIQPGDPEILIDAERGALSVKVEFPFGETKVARYDVEARGGRGAWLVRFLVARDTPEGKYEARALIVHADGSLETKQVSYTVDNTAPELDVKLLSSKRRPGLVEVTVTQPNAGARSDLKRVELQTPQGSVYQLLAIRWGTFRAFVPRRELGRGTLRVVGFDQALNHSVKELALP
;
A
#
# COMPACT_ATOMS: atom_id res chain seq x y z
N MET A 1 -19.27 -47.07 82.26
CA MET A 1 -20.05 -45.79 82.40
C MET A 1 -19.55 -44.82 81.45
N ARG A 2 -20.44 -44.32 80.58
CA ARG A 2 -20.34 -43.23 79.65
C ARG A 2 -19.14 -43.24 78.68
N ALA A 3 -19.44 -43.70 77.45
CA ALA A 3 -18.69 -43.48 76.25
C ALA A 3 -18.81 -42.00 75.80
N VAL A 4 -17.69 -41.41 75.37
CA VAL A 4 -17.68 -40.15 74.60
C VAL A 4 -17.15 -40.52 73.24
N ALA A 5 -18.02 -40.39 72.25
CA ALA A 5 -17.68 -40.55 70.81
C ALA A 5 -16.99 -39.32 70.31
N THR A 6 -15.77 -39.47 69.83
CA THR A 6 -15.05 -38.41 69.15
C THR A 6 -15.32 -38.54 67.64
N LEU A 7 -16.02 -37.56 67.02
CA LEU A 7 -16.19 -37.45 65.59
C LEU A 7 -14.87 -36.95 64.96
N LEU A 8 -14.24 -37.76 64.13
CA LEU A 8 -13.18 -37.36 63.22
C LEU A 8 -13.82 -36.82 61.96
N VAL A 9 -13.73 -35.50 61.81
CA VAL A 9 -14.03 -34.82 60.51
C VAL A 9 -12.76 -34.80 59.67
N SER A 10 -12.69 -35.71 58.71
CA SER A 10 -11.66 -35.68 57.66
C SER A 10 -11.99 -34.60 56.61
N GLY A 11 -11.38 -33.45 56.77
CA GLY A 11 -11.41 -32.41 55.78
C GLY A 11 -10.46 -32.76 54.61
N ALA A 12 -10.99 -33.26 53.52
CA ALA A 12 -10.26 -33.37 52.28
C ALA A 12 -10.15 -31.96 51.63
N PHE A 13 -8.98 -31.36 51.71
CA PHE A 13 -8.63 -30.22 50.85
C PHE A 13 -8.46 -30.71 49.41
N GLY A 14 -9.53 -30.65 48.63
CA GLY A 14 -9.47 -30.75 47.19
C GLY A 14 -8.84 -29.49 46.65
N CYS A 15 -7.62 -29.58 46.14
CA CYS A 15 -7.09 -28.57 45.21
C CYS A 15 -7.96 -28.57 43.95
N ALA A 16 -8.91 -27.64 43.91
CA ALA A 16 -9.61 -27.32 42.68
C ALA A 16 -8.63 -26.54 41.80
N SER A 17 -8.04 -27.19 40.81
CA SER A 17 -7.45 -26.52 39.68
C SER A 17 -8.52 -25.62 39.05
N PRO A 18 -8.23 -24.35 38.75
CA PRO A 18 -9.17 -23.55 38.04
C PRO A 18 -9.38 -24.19 36.66
N ARG A 19 -10.59 -24.64 36.38
CA ARG A 19 -11.01 -24.97 35.02
C ARG A 19 -10.76 -23.74 34.18
N PRO A 20 -10.12 -23.85 32.98
CA PRO A 20 -10.10 -22.79 32.08
C PRO A 20 -11.56 -22.38 31.82
N SER A 21 -11.90 -21.15 32.11
CA SER A 21 -13.15 -20.54 31.71
C SER A 21 -13.28 -20.78 30.22
N GLN A 22 -14.27 -21.53 29.81
CA GLN A 22 -14.75 -21.54 28.47
C GLN A 22 -15.25 -20.11 28.20
N LEU A 23 -14.35 -19.24 27.82
CA LEU A 23 -14.65 -18.16 26.90
C LEU A 23 -14.93 -18.85 25.57
N GLY A 24 -16.11 -19.44 25.48
CA GLY A 24 -16.76 -19.64 24.21
C GLY A 24 -16.95 -18.25 23.61
N SER A 25 -15.95 -17.74 22.93
CA SER A 25 -16.17 -16.78 21.87
C SER A 25 -16.97 -17.54 20.82
N ARG A 26 -18.28 -17.55 20.99
CA ARG A 26 -19.17 -17.61 19.84
C ARG A 26 -18.75 -16.36 19.05
N LEU A 27 -17.86 -16.54 18.06
CA LEU A 27 -17.81 -15.64 16.92
C LEU A 27 -19.27 -15.43 16.56
N PRO A 28 -19.78 -14.20 16.48
CA PRO A 28 -21.14 -13.99 16.07
C PRO A 28 -21.27 -14.82 14.80
N HIS A 29 -22.27 -15.70 14.75
CA HIS A 29 -22.61 -16.39 13.53
C HIS A 29 -22.75 -15.25 12.52
N SER A 30 -21.77 -15.13 11.62
CA SER A 30 -21.86 -14.20 10.52
C SER A 30 -23.15 -14.61 9.86
N VAL A 31 -24.15 -13.78 9.94
CA VAL A 31 -25.23 -13.78 8.97
C VAL A 31 -24.48 -13.82 7.67
N ALA A 32 -24.65 -14.90 6.91
CA ALA A 32 -23.99 -15.06 5.64
C ALA A 32 -24.28 -13.79 4.85
N ALA A 33 -23.28 -12.92 4.80
CA ALA A 33 -23.34 -11.80 3.87
C ALA A 33 -23.59 -12.42 2.50
N PRO A 34 -24.51 -11.91 1.70
CA PRO A 34 -24.76 -12.45 0.37
C PRO A 34 -23.40 -12.57 -0.31
N ALA A 35 -23.22 -13.64 -1.11
CA ALA A 35 -21.97 -14.01 -1.75
C ALA A 35 -21.51 -12.90 -2.72
N GLU A 36 -20.98 -11.82 -2.19
CA GLU A 36 -20.67 -10.60 -2.88
C GLU A 36 -19.20 -10.58 -3.28
N SER A 37 -18.99 -10.14 -4.50
CA SER A 37 -17.70 -9.99 -5.14
C SER A 37 -16.70 -9.28 -4.22
N PHE A 38 -15.70 -9.99 -3.79
CA PHE A 38 -14.56 -9.42 -3.07
C PHE A 38 -13.67 -8.66 -4.06
N ASP A 39 -14.13 -7.52 -4.53
CA ASP A 39 -13.29 -6.58 -5.26
C ASP A 39 -12.59 -5.70 -4.22
N PRO A 40 -11.23 -5.72 -4.14
CA PRO A 40 -10.49 -4.87 -3.23
C PRO A 40 -10.63 -3.39 -3.54
N ALA A 41 -11.18 -3.03 -4.69
CA ALA A 41 -11.48 -1.66 -5.08
C ALA A 41 -12.63 -1.11 -4.22
N GLY A 42 -12.31 -0.77 -2.99
CA GLY A 42 -13.19 -0.01 -2.11
C GLY A 42 -13.10 1.50 -2.38
N VAL A 43 -13.88 2.25 -1.64
CA VAL A 43 -13.85 3.72 -1.70
C VAL A 43 -12.71 4.34 -0.89
N GLY A 44 -11.83 3.53 -0.28
CA GLY A 44 -10.74 4.01 0.56
C GLY A 44 -11.19 4.42 1.97
N SER A 45 -10.21 4.64 2.85
CA SER A 45 -10.43 5.08 4.23
C SER A 45 -9.40 6.10 4.66
N LEU A 46 -9.81 7.09 5.44
CA LEU A 46 -8.91 8.06 6.06
C LEU A 46 -8.89 7.85 7.57
N GLU A 47 -7.79 7.32 8.05
CA GLU A 47 -7.55 7.07 9.47
C GLU A 47 -6.76 8.23 10.05
N THR A 48 -7.21 8.73 11.19
CA THR A 48 -6.52 9.77 11.95
C THR A 48 -6.05 9.21 13.28
N ARG A 49 -4.98 9.76 13.81
CA ARG A 49 -4.51 9.42 15.13
C ARG A 49 -4.87 10.56 16.08
N ALA A 50 -5.67 10.26 17.08
CA ALA A 50 -5.96 11.19 18.15
C ALA A 50 -4.75 11.38 19.07
N SER A 51 -4.74 12.46 19.83
CA SER A 51 -3.71 12.72 20.85
C SER A 51 -3.63 11.63 21.93
N SER A 52 -4.72 10.91 22.18
CA SER A 52 -4.75 9.72 23.05
C SER A 52 -4.01 8.50 22.48
N GLY A 53 -3.56 8.56 21.21
CA GLY A 53 -3.00 7.41 20.51
C GLY A 53 -4.04 6.51 19.85
N ASP A 54 -5.32 6.74 20.12
CA ASP A 54 -6.41 6.01 19.47
C ASP A 54 -6.50 6.39 18.00
N THR A 55 -6.64 5.38 17.15
CA THR A 55 -6.94 5.61 15.75
C THR A 55 -8.44 5.78 15.59
N SER A 56 -8.86 6.88 15.00
CA SER A 56 -10.24 7.12 14.58
C SER A 56 -10.29 7.24 13.07
N ARG A 57 -11.45 6.95 12.49
CA ARG A 57 -11.70 7.16 11.07
C ARG A 57 -12.51 8.42 10.88
N LEU A 58 -12.14 9.19 9.87
CA LEU A 58 -12.96 10.32 9.45
C LEU A 58 -14.15 9.84 8.64
N SER A 59 -15.27 10.53 8.77
CA SER A 59 -16.46 10.25 7.98
C SER A 59 -16.21 10.55 6.51
N LEU A 60 -16.44 9.54 5.64
CA LEU A 60 -16.42 9.70 4.20
C LEU A 60 -17.81 10.15 3.77
N ARG A 61 -17.97 11.42 3.36
CA ARG A 61 -19.26 12.01 3.00
C ARG A 61 -19.64 11.78 1.54
N LEU A 62 -18.69 11.96 0.63
CA LEU A 62 -18.94 11.92 -0.80
C LEU A 62 -17.81 11.20 -1.53
N VAL A 63 -18.19 10.32 -2.45
CA VAL A 63 -17.30 9.77 -3.47
C VAL A 63 -17.86 10.10 -4.85
N ARG A 64 -17.14 10.90 -5.61
CA ARG A 64 -17.47 11.20 -6.99
C ARG A 64 -16.49 10.54 -7.94
N ILE A 65 -16.99 9.75 -8.84
CA ILE A 65 -16.22 9.05 -9.84
C ILE A 65 -16.57 9.60 -11.22
N VAL A 66 -15.55 10.06 -11.95
CA VAL A 66 -15.67 10.40 -13.37
C VAL A 66 -14.82 9.39 -14.13
N ALA A 67 -15.42 8.63 -15.03
CA ALA A 67 -14.74 7.57 -15.74
C ALA A 67 -15.00 7.61 -17.24
N GLN A 68 -13.96 7.26 -18.01
CA GLN A 68 -14.00 7.20 -19.47
C GLN A 68 -13.36 5.91 -19.95
N GLN A 69 -13.95 5.28 -20.97
CA GLN A 69 -13.35 4.12 -21.60
C GLN A 69 -12.14 4.47 -22.46
N ARG A 70 -11.06 3.71 -22.33
CA ARG A 70 -9.84 3.75 -23.13
C ARG A 70 -9.49 2.33 -23.60
N GLY A 71 -10.12 1.90 -24.71
CA GLY A 71 -10.01 0.53 -25.18
C GLY A 71 -10.58 -0.47 -24.16
N ASP A 72 -9.76 -1.38 -23.66
CA ASP A 72 -10.10 -2.37 -22.63
C ASP A 72 -9.87 -1.87 -21.19
N MET A 73 -9.58 -0.59 -21.02
CA MET A 73 -9.39 0.05 -19.70
C MET A 73 -10.43 1.15 -19.47
N ALA A 74 -10.65 1.52 -18.22
CA ALA A 74 -11.29 2.76 -17.83
C ALA A 74 -10.25 3.72 -17.25
N GLU A 75 -10.24 4.95 -17.72
CA GLU A 75 -9.55 6.07 -17.07
C GLU A 75 -10.50 6.68 -16.04
N VAL A 76 -10.08 6.68 -14.78
CA VAL A 76 -10.93 7.02 -13.64
C VAL A 76 -10.32 8.18 -12.87
N GLU A 77 -11.16 9.16 -12.54
CA GLU A 77 -10.89 10.19 -11.55
C GLU A 77 -11.87 9.99 -10.39
N ALA A 78 -11.36 9.61 -9.21
CA ALA A 78 -12.13 9.37 -8.01
C ALA A 78 -11.83 10.46 -6.99
N THR A 79 -12.83 11.30 -6.68
CA THR A 79 -12.74 12.39 -5.70
C THR A 79 -13.46 11.97 -4.43
N HIS A 80 -12.74 12.03 -3.31
CA HIS A 80 -13.20 11.67 -1.98
C HIS A 80 -13.30 12.93 -1.12
N THR A 81 -14.43 13.11 -0.44
CA THR A 81 -14.63 14.19 0.53
C THR A 81 -14.79 13.59 1.91
N PHE A 82 -13.82 13.81 2.78
CA PHE A 82 -13.83 13.43 4.18
C PHE A 82 -14.16 14.64 5.04
N HIS A 83 -14.85 14.43 6.14
CA HIS A 83 -15.18 15.47 7.10
C HIS A 83 -14.52 15.21 8.45
N ASN A 84 -13.92 16.24 9.02
CA ASN A 84 -13.43 16.22 10.38
C ASN A 84 -14.52 16.77 11.31
N ASP A 85 -15.23 15.89 12.00
CA ASP A 85 -16.28 16.26 12.94
C ASP A 85 -15.73 16.78 14.29
N GLY A 86 -14.42 16.72 14.49
CA GLY A 86 -13.73 17.15 15.71
C GLY A 86 -13.35 18.63 15.70
N ASP A 87 -12.93 19.12 16.87
CA ASP A 87 -12.47 20.49 17.09
C ASP A 87 -10.94 20.64 16.98
N ALA A 88 -10.22 19.56 16.68
CA ALA A 88 -8.77 19.54 16.55
C ALA A 88 -8.33 19.41 15.08
N VAL A 89 -7.18 20.01 14.76
CA VAL A 89 -6.49 19.74 13.48
C VAL A 89 -5.84 18.37 13.59
N LEU A 90 -6.02 17.54 12.57
CA LEU A 90 -5.58 16.15 12.55
C LEU A 90 -4.56 15.89 11.43
N GLU A 91 -3.68 14.92 11.66
CA GLU A 91 -2.93 14.24 10.61
C GLU A 91 -3.64 12.92 10.29
N GLY A 92 -3.79 12.62 9.01
CA GLY A 92 -4.47 11.41 8.58
C GLY A 92 -3.64 10.55 7.64
N THR A 93 -3.96 9.27 7.63
CA THR A 93 -3.47 8.31 6.65
C THR A 93 -4.64 7.83 5.81
N PHE A 94 -4.68 8.25 4.56
CA PHE A 94 -5.62 7.74 3.57
C PHE A 94 -5.08 6.48 2.94
N ARG A 95 -5.82 5.39 3.04
CA ARG A 95 -5.52 4.13 2.34
C ARG A 95 -6.54 3.91 1.25
N PHE A 96 -6.04 3.69 0.05
CA PHE A 96 -6.85 3.46 -1.12
C PHE A 96 -6.49 2.11 -1.76
N PRO A 97 -7.40 1.11 -1.70
CA PRO A 97 -7.20 -0.16 -2.39
C PRO A 97 -7.51 0.03 -3.87
N MET A 98 -6.51 -0.20 -4.72
CA MET A 98 -6.65 -0.13 -6.16
C MET A 98 -7.25 -1.42 -6.73
N PRO A 99 -8.06 -1.33 -7.79
CA PRO A 99 -8.46 -2.51 -8.56
C PRO A 99 -7.24 -3.26 -9.13
N ASP A 100 -7.35 -4.57 -9.26
CA ASP A 100 -6.26 -5.36 -9.84
C ASP A 100 -5.94 -4.94 -11.26
N GLY A 101 -4.65 -4.85 -11.53
CA GLY A 101 -4.14 -4.39 -12.82
C GLY A 101 -4.34 -2.90 -13.05
N ALA A 102 -4.84 -2.18 -12.06
CA ALA A 102 -4.95 -0.73 -12.16
C ALA A 102 -3.57 -0.07 -12.05
N LEU A 103 -3.42 1.04 -12.75
CA LEU A 103 -2.21 1.86 -12.79
C LEU A 103 -2.54 3.25 -12.25
N LEU A 104 -1.92 3.60 -11.14
CA LEU A 104 -2.06 4.95 -10.59
C LEU A 104 -1.40 5.96 -11.53
N THR A 105 -2.15 6.99 -11.91
CA THR A 105 -1.71 7.98 -12.92
C THR A 105 -1.68 9.41 -12.39
N GLY A 106 -2.23 9.65 -11.21
CA GLY A 106 -2.21 10.98 -10.63
C GLY A 106 -2.83 11.06 -9.24
N LEU A 107 -2.46 12.12 -8.56
CA LEU A 107 -2.96 12.52 -7.25
C LEU A 107 -3.24 14.02 -7.29
N ALA A 108 -4.32 14.46 -6.65
CA ALA A 108 -4.55 15.88 -6.40
C ALA A 108 -5.23 16.05 -5.02
N MET A 109 -5.03 17.19 -4.42
CA MET A 109 -5.64 17.55 -3.14
C MET A 109 -6.15 18.99 -3.19
N MET A 110 -7.29 19.24 -2.57
CA MET A 110 -7.79 20.59 -2.38
C MET A 110 -6.99 21.28 -1.28
N ILE A 111 -6.36 22.41 -1.63
CA ILE A 111 -5.60 23.26 -0.72
C ILE A 111 -6.07 24.69 -0.95
N ASP A 112 -6.56 25.35 0.06
CA ASP A 112 -7.07 26.74 -0.01
C ASP A 112 -8.07 26.98 -1.16
N GLY A 113 -8.96 26.02 -1.38
CA GLY A 113 -9.97 26.10 -2.44
C GLY A 113 -9.45 25.88 -3.85
N LYS A 114 -8.16 25.53 -4.02
CA LYS A 114 -7.54 25.16 -5.31
C LYS A 114 -7.21 23.68 -5.33
N LEU A 115 -7.50 23.02 -6.45
CA LEU A 115 -7.10 21.63 -6.66
C LEU A 115 -5.63 21.58 -7.12
N MET A 116 -4.73 21.26 -6.20
CA MET A 116 -3.30 21.13 -6.46
C MET A 116 -2.99 19.74 -6.99
N GLN A 117 -2.36 19.68 -8.17
CA GLN A 117 -1.94 18.42 -8.80
C GLN A 117 -0.60 17.95 -8.22
N GLY A 118 -0.53 16.67 -7.86
CA GLY A 118 0.70 16.03 -7.45
C GLY A 118 1.61 15.70 -8.63
N GLU A 119 2.90 15.66 -8.35
CA GLU A 119 3.93 15.20 -9.29
C GLU A 119 4.52 13.87 -8.85
N LEU A 120 4.84 13.03 -9.83
CA LEU A 120 5.58 11.81 -9.59
C LEU A 120 7.06 12.15 -9.42
N VAL A 121 7.64 11.75 -8.30
CA VAL A 121 9.00 12.11 -7.87
C VAL A 121 9.69 10.88 -7.33
N GLU A 122 11.02 10.84 -7.42
CA GLU A 122 11.81 9.84 -6.69
C GLU A 122 11.43 9.84 -5.20
N ARG A 123 11.23 8.66 -4.62
CA ARG A 123 10.66 8.48 -3.27
C ARG A 123 11.46 9.19 -2.19
N GLU A 124 12.80 9.11 -2.21
CA GLU A 124 13.63 9.79 -1.23
C GLU A 124 13.51 11.32 -1.33
N LYS A 125 13.49 11.84 -2.56
CA LYS A 125 13.31 13.27 -2.81
C LYS A 125 11.92 13.73 -2.38
N ALA A 126 10.88 12.94 -2.68
CA ALA A 126 9.50 13.20 -2.25
C ALA A 126 9.38 13.23 -0.73
N LEU A 127 9.98 12.25 -0.04
CA LEU A 127 9.94 12.15 1.42
C LEU A 127 10.66 13.34 2.08
N LYS A 128 11.84 13.72 1.58
CA LYS A 128 12.58 14.90 2.07
C LYS A 128 11.78 16.20 1.88
N ALA A 129 11.15 16.36 0.72
CA ALA A 129 10.31 17.52 0.44
C ALA A 129 9.06 17.52 1.36
N TYR A 130 8.39 16.40 1.51
CA TYR A 130 7.24 16.24 2.40
C TYR A 130 7.60 16.60 3.85
N GLN A 131 8.66 16.04 4.39
CA GLN A 131 9.11 16.34 5.76
C GLN A 131 9.45 17.82 5.95
N ALA A 132 10.18 18.41 5.00
CA ALA A 132 10.52 19.82 5.06
C ALA A 132 9.30 20.76 4.99
N VAL A 133 8.21 20.31 4.36
CA VAL A 133 6.95 21.06 4.24
C VAL A 133 6.07 20.84 5.48
N VAL A 134 5.97 19.61 6.00
CA VAL A 134 5.28 19.31 7.28
C VAL A 134 5.94 20.03 8.44
N ASP A 135 7.27 20.02 8.48
CA ASP A 135 8.03 20.81 9.46
C ASP A 135 7.76 22.32 9.32
N GLY A 136 7.27 22.77 8.14
CA GLY A 136 6.79 24.11 7.82
C GLY A 136 5.33 24.38 8.16
N MET A 137 4.60 23.42 8.72
CA MET A 137 3.14 23.49 8.93
C MET A 137 2.35 23.84 7.66
N GLN A 138 2.83 23.41 6.50
CA GLN A 138 2.20 23.60 5.21
C GLN A 138 1.48 22.32 4.80
N ASP A 139 0.60 22.42 3.81
CA ASP A 139 -0.32 21.35 3.36
C ASP A 139 0.30 20.39 2.33
N PRO A 140 1.20 19.44 2.67
CA PRO A 140 1.65 18.46 1.71
C PRO A 140 0.80 17.20 1.75
N ALA A 141 0.76 16.48 0.63
CA ALA A 141 0.35 15.09 0.63
C ALA A 141 1.40 14.22 -0.06
N LEU A 142 1.74 13.11 0.55
CA LEU A 142 2.68 12.13 0.03
C LEU A 142 1.98 10.79 -0.14
N LEU A 143 1.87 10.32 -1.37
CA LEU A 143 1.31 9.02 -1.71
C LEU A 143 2.44 8.05 -2.01
N GLU A 144 2.49 6.98 -1.26
CA GLU A 144 3.47 5.90 -1.33
C GLU A 144 2.79 4.56 -1.64
N TRP A 145 3.51 3.67 -2.26
CA TRP A 145 3.10 2.28 -2.38
C TRP A 145 3.33 1.58 -1.04
N GLU A 146 2.27 1.09 -0.40
CA GLU A 146 2.39 0.38 0.87
C GLU A 146 2.74 -1.10 0.63
N HIS A 147 1.84 -1.83 -0.02
CA HIS A 147 2.03 -3.23 -0.43
C HIS A 147 0.90 -3.68 -1.36
N GLY A 148 1.15 -4.70 -2.17
CA GLY A 148 0.16 -5.26 -3.09
C GLY A 148 -0.53 -4.20 -3.96
N SER A 149 -1.84 -4.08 -3.86
CA SER A 149 -2.65 -3.08 -4.56
C SER A 149 -3.06 -1.90 -3.67
N VAL A 150 -2.50 -1.77 -2.45
CA VAL A 150 -2.87 -0.71 -1.50
C VAL A 150 -1.87 0.43 -1.55
N PHE A 151 -2.38 1.64 -1.73
CA PHE A 151 -1.63 2.88 -1.67
C PHE A 151 -1.96 3.63 -0.39
N LYS A 152 -0.93 4.18 0.23
CA LYS A 152 -1.00 4.95 1.45
C LYS A 152 -0.63 6.39 1.19
N MET A 153 -1.49 7.31 1.59
CA MET A 153 -1.22 8.73 1.50
C MET A 153 -1.30 9.37 2.87
N ARG A 154 -0.27 10.13 3.21
CA ARG A 154 -0.30 11.00 4.38
C ARG A 154 -0.91 12.32 3.98
N VAL A 155 -1.82 12.81 4.80
CA VAL A 155 -2.56 14.07 4.59
C VAL A 155 -2.44 14.91 5.85
N PHE A 156 -1.97 16.13 5.72
CA PHE A 156 -1.86 17.11 6.79
C PHE A 156 -1.96 18.54 6.21
N PRO A 157 -2.54 19.51 6.92
CA PRO A 157 -3.47 19.33 8.03
C PRO A 157 -4.86 18.90 7.56
N ILE A 158 -5.64 18.28 8.44
CA ILE A 158 -7.06 18.07 8.28
C ILE A 158 -7.74 18.98 9.31
N GLU A 159 -8.23 20.11 8.84
CA GLU A 159 -8.72 21.18 9.70
C GLU A 159 -9.97 20.75 10.46
N ALA A 160 -10.15 21.35 11.65
CA ALA A 160 -11.31 21.14 12.49
C ALA A 160 -12.59 21.59 11.80
N ARG A 161 -13.66 20.79 11.89
CA ARG A 161 -15.00 21.11 11.36
C ARG A 161 -15.03 21.41 9.85
N ARG A 162 -14.07 20.88 9.08
CA ARG A 162 -13.94 21.10 7.63
C ARG A 162 -13.84 19.80 6.83
N ASP A 163 -14.05 19.96 5.54
CA ASP A 163 -13.90 18.89 4.56
C ASP A 163 -12.46 18.87 4.02
N LYS A 164 -11.91 17.66 3.88
CA LYS A 164 -10.68 17.41 3.15
C LYS A 164 -11.00 16.65 1.87
N VAL A 165 -10.61 17.22 0.73
CA VAL A 165 -10.90 16.65 -0.58
C VAL A 165 -9.63 16.12 -1.21
N VAL A 166 -9.68 14.85 -1.61
CA VAL A 166 -8.59 14.12 -2.26
C VAL A 166 -9.08 13.53 -3.57
N THR A 167 -8.31 13.69 -4.63
CA THR A 167 -8.62 13.13 -5.94
C THR A 167 -7.51 12.19 -6.37
N ILE A 168 -7.87 10.96 -6.71
CA ILE A 168 -6.97 9.94 -7.26
C ILE A 168 -7.34 9.67 -8.70
N ARG A 169 -6.33 9.59 -9.58
CA ARG A 169 -6.49 9.20 -10.98
C ARG A 169 -5.80 7.88 -11.25
N TYR A 170 -6.49 7.01 -11.97
CA TYR A 170 -5.94 5.70 -12.33
C TYR A 170 -6.55 5.15 -13.61
N LEU A 171 -5.82 4.24 -14.25
CA LEU A 171 -6.34 3.37 -15.31
C LEU A 171 -6.68 2.02 -14.69
N THR A 172 -7.85 1.48 -14.94
CA THR A 172 -8.26 0.16 -14.45
C THR A 172 -8.78 -0.71 -15.59
N PRO A 173 -8.48 -2.03 -15.61
CA PRO A 173 -9.04 -2.93 -16.58
C PRO A 173 -10.57 -3.00 -16.49
N LEU A 174 -11.23 -2.96 -17.63
CA LEU A 174 -12.63 -3.32 -17.71
C LEU A 174 -12.81 -4.82 -17.45
N ARG A 175 -13.90 -5.18 -16.80
CA ARG A 175 -14.18 -6.57 -16.42
C ARG A 175 -15.06 -7.26 -17.45
N PRO A 176 -14.87 -8.56 -17.73
CA PRO A 176 -15.85 -9.33 -18.46
C PRO A 176 -17.20 -9.30 -17.76
N SER A 177 -18.26 -9.12 -18.53
CA SER A 177 -19.67 -9.18 -18.08
C SER A 177 -20.49 -10.03 -19.04
N ALA A 178 -21.74 -10.30 -18.68
CA ALA A 178 -22.64 -11.07 -19.56
C ALA A 178 -22.81 -10.43 -20.95
N ASP A 179 -22.77 -9.09 -21.01
CA ASP A 179 -22.99 -8.30 -22.21
C ASP A 179 -21.67 -7.76 -22.85
N GLY A 180 -20.52 -8.29 -22.44
CA GLY A 180 -19.21 -7.87 -22.97
C GLY A 180 -18.25 -7.38 -21.89
N LEU A 181 -17.93 -6.08 -21.88
CA LEU A 181 -17.07 -5.45 -20.88
C LEU A 181 -17.87 -4.53 -19.96
N ALA A 182 -17.41 -4.34 -18.73
CA ALA A 182 -18.00 -3.41 -17.79
C ALA A 182 -16.92 -2.70 -16.94
N PHE A 183 -17.16 -1.44 -16.60
CA PHE A 183 -16.49 -0.77 -15.49
C PHE A 183 -17.22 -1.15 -14.19
N VAL A 184 -16.49 -1.65 -13.23
CA VAL A 184 -17.05 -2.12 -11.94
C VAL A 184 -16.49 -1.29 -10.80
N GLN A 185 -17.38 -0.72 -10.02
CA GLN A 185 -17.04 0.01 -8.78
C GLN A 185 -17.79 -0.61 -7.61
N THR A 186 -17.05 -0.89 -6.55
CA THR A 186 -17.61 -1.39 -5.30
C THR A 186 -17.66 -0.28 -4.27
N ALA A 187 -18.81 -0.03 -3.68
CA ALA A 187 -18.99 0.90 -2.57
C ALA A 187 -18.66 0.19 -1.24
N ARG A 188 -17.45 -0.32 -1.10
CA ARG A 188 -16.98 -0.91 0.15
C ARG A 188 -16.21 0.15 0.93
N GLY A 189 -16.82 0.67 2.00
CA GLY A 189 -16.11 1.44 3.03
C GLY A 189 -15.13 0.53 3.77
N ALA A 190 -14.18 1.12 4.48
CA ALA A 190 -13.37 0.37 5.43
C ALA A 190 -14.29 -0.27 6.49
N ALA A 191 -14.00 -1.52 6.86
CA ALA A 191 -14.78 -2.23 7.86
C ALA A 191 -14.99 -1.38 9.13
N GLY A 192 -16.23 -1.25 9.59
CA GLY A 192 -16.58 -0.55 10.84
C GLY A 192 -17.09 0.88 10.73
N THR A 193 -17.41 1.38 9.53
CA THR A 193 -18.18 2.65 9.39
C THR A 193 -19.61 2.33 9.02
N ASP A 194 -20.55 2.65 9.92
CA ASP A 194 -21.99 2.55 9.67
C ASP A 194 -22.50 3.72 8.79
N GLU A 195 -21.67 4.71 8.51
CA GLU A 195 -22.03 5.85 7.68
C GLU A 195 -21.89 5.51 6.20
N LEU A 196 -22.99 5.66 5.48
CA LEU A 196 -23.10 5.42 4.06
C LEU A 196 -22.78 6.72 3.31
N PRO A 197 -21.70 6.77 2.51
CA PRO A 197 -21.37 7.96 1.74
C PRO A 197 -22.35 8.17 0.58
N GLU A 198 -22.42 9.40 0.12
CA GLU A 198 -22.98 9.69 -1.20
C GLU A 198 -22.01 9.19 -2.27
N LEU A 199 -22.51 8.40 -3.23
CA LEU A 199 -21.72 7.93 -4.39
C LEU A 199 -22.34 8.39 -5.68
N SER A 200 -21.54 9.03 -6.53
CA SER A 200 -21.94 9.38 -7.88
C SER A 200 -20.91 8.88 -8.91
N ILE A 201 -21.40 8.35 -10.03
CA ILE A 201 -20.57 7.87 -11.13
C ILE A 201 -21.02 8.51 -12.44
N ASP A 202 -20.11 9.27 -13.02
CA ASP A 202 -20.23 9.83 -14.36
C ASP A 202 -19.43 8.96 -15.33
N TRP A 203 -20.11 8.35 -16.32
CA TRP A 203 -19.52 7.51 -17.35
C TRP A 203 -19.64 8.14 -18.71
N GLN A 204 -18.52 8.34 -19.41
CA GLN A 204 -18.50 8.95 -20.75
C GLN A 204 -19.22 10.31 -20.78
N GLY A 205 -19.04 11.12 -19.72
CA GLY A 205 -19.66 12.44 -19.58
C GLY A 205 -21.15 12.45 -19.22
N LYS A 206 -21.74 11.29 -18.90
CA LYS A 206 -23.15 11.18 -18.47
C LYS A 206 -23.22 10.60 -17.06
N ARG A 207 -24.12 11.15 -16.23
CA ARG A 207 -24.42 10.58 -14.93
C ARG A 207 -25.06 9.20 -15.12
N PHE A 208 -24.39 8.17 -14.58
CA PHE A 208 -24.86 6.78 -14.64
C PHE A 208 -25.45 6.32 -13.30
N PHE A 209 -24.86 6.76 -12.21
CA PHE A 209 -25.27 6.36 -10.86
C PHE A 209 -25.19 7.57 -9.93
N ASP A 210 -26.18 7.68 -9.00
CA ASP A 210 -26.27 8.79 -8.04
C ASP A 210 -27.15 8.37 -6.85
N GLU A 211 -26.54 7.99 -5.74
CA GLU A 211 -27.24 7.62 -4.51
C GLU A 211 -26.63 8.36 -3.32
N LYS A 212 -27.48 8.93 -2.46
CA LYS A 212 -27.06 9.72 -1.30
C LYS A 212 -26.58 8.88 -0.13
N GLN A 213 -27.03 7.64 -0.04
CA GLN A 213 -26.65 6.69 1.00
C GLN A 213 -26.48 5.34 0.35
N VAL A 214 -25.23 4.98 0.08
CA VAL A 214 -24.92 3.74 -0.63
C VAL A 214 -24.60 2.64 0.37
N GLU A 215 -25.37 1.57 0.31
CA GLU A 215 -25.16 0.40 1.14
C GLU A 215 -23.73 -0.16 0.99
N ALA A 216 -23.10 -0.45 2.12
CA ALA A 216 -21.76 -1.02 2.13
C ALA A 216 -21.72 -2.35 1.36
N GLY A 217 -20.79 -2.48 0.41
CA GLY A 217 -20.70 -3.65 -0.46
C GLY A 217 -21.49 -3.53 -1.76
N ARG A 218 -22.25 -2.47 -1.96
CA ARG A 218 -22.95 -2.22 -3.23
C ARG A 218 -21.98 -2.25 -4.40
N VAL A 219 -22.26 -3.09 -5.39
CA VAL A 219 -21.48 -3.17 -6.63
C VAL A 219 -22.25 -2.46 -7.75
N VAL A 220 -21.60 -1.48 -8.36
CA VAL A 220 -22.12 -0.77 -9.53
C VAL A 220 -21.37 -1.23 -10.76
N SER A 221 -22.07 -1.82 -11.71
CA SER A 221 -21.53 -2.29 -12.98
C SER A 221 -22.02 -1.42 -14.11
N VAL A 222 -21.09 -0.78 -14.82
CA VAL A 222 -21.38 0.15 -15.92
C VAL A 222 -20.98 -0.53 -17.23
N PRO A 223 -21.92 -0.84 -18.13
CA PRO A 223 -21.62 -1.49 -19.42
C PRO A 223 -20.65 -0.66 -20.26
N ALA A 224 -19.66 -1.33 -20.84
CA ALA A 224 -18.65 -0.75 -21.70
C ALA A 224 -18.70 -1.39 -23.09
N LYS A 225 -18.18 -0.69 -24.09
CA LYS A 225 -18.09 -1.20 -25.45
C LYS A 225 -17.02 -2.31 -25.56
N PRO A 226 -17.17 -3.28 -26.44
CA PRO A 226 -16.07 -4.20 -26.76
C PRO A 226 -14.86 -3.38 -27.27
N ALA A 227 -13.66 -3.79 -26.87
CA ALA A 227 -12.42 -3.20 -27.31
C ALA A 227 -11.73 -4.10 -28.34
N SER A 228 -10.99 -3.49 -29.28
CA SER A 228 -10.16 -4.26 -30.23
C SER A 228 -9.12 -5.12 -29.49
N ALA A 229 -8.75 -6.25 -30.07
CA ALA A 229 -7.62 -7.05 -29.57
C ALA A 229 -6.27 -6.35 -29.79
N VAL A 230 -6.20 -5.31 -30.62
CA VAL A 230 -5.03 -4.48 -30.88
C VAL A 230 -5.37 -3.03 -30.53
N LEU A 231 -4.70 -2.49 -29.50
CA LEU A 231 -4.81 -1.11 -29.08
C LEU A 231 -3.53 -0.37 -29.44
N ARG A 232 -3.63 0.89 -29.87
CA ARG A 232 -2.49 1.68 -30.31
C ARG A 232 -2.51 3.09 -29.75
N GLU A 233 -1.32 3.63 -29.46
CA GLU A 233 -1.09 5.02 -29.07
C GLU A 233 0.16 5.56 -29.76
N GLN A 234 0.04 6.73 -30.40
CA GLN A 234 1.18 7.44 -30.97
C GLN A 234 1.64 8.53 -30.00
N ARG A 235 2.93 8.57 -29.71
CA ARG A 235 3.57 9.61 -28.90
C ARG A 235 4.82 10.14 -29.60
N ALA A 236 5.34 11.25 -29.14
CA ALA A 236 6.57 11.82 -29.67
C ALA A 236 7.79 10.91 -29.51
N ASP A 237 7.81 10.10 -28.46
CA ASP A 237 8.90 9.18 -28.10
C ASP A 237 8.76 7.76 -28.70
N GLY A 238 7.69 7.47 -29.44
CA GLY A 238 7.47 6.18 -30.07
C GLY A 238 6.00 5.86 -30.34
N ALA A 239 5.79 4.77 -31.05
CA ALA A 239 4.48 4.17 -31.28
C ALA A 239 4.31 2.96 -30.37
N TYR A 240 3.18 2.86 -29.71
CA TYR A 240 2.92 1.81 -28.71
C TYR A 240 1.72 0.97 -29.11
N SER A 241 1.78 -0.34 -28.84
CA SER A 241 0.61 -1.23 -29.00
C SER A 241 0.49 -2.18 -27.83
N VAL A 242 -0.75 -2.49 -27.47
CA VAL A 242 -1.12 -3.64 -26.63
C VAL A 242 -1.87 -4.63 -27.50
N ILE A 243 -1.41 -5.85 -27.54
CA ILE A 243 -1.95 -6.94 -28.35
C ILE A 243 -2.41 -8.04 -27.41
N ARG A 244 -3.70 -8.39 -27.47
CA ARG A 244 -4.29 -9.49 -26.70
C ARG A 244 -4.22 -10.76 -27.52
N LEU A 245 -3.47 -11.73 -27.04
CA LEU A 245 -3.36 -13.05 -27.65
C LEU A 245 -4.36 -13.99 -26.97
N SER A 246 -5.33 -14.47 -27.75
CA SER A 246 -6.34 -15.43 -27.33
C SER A 246 -6.46 -16.51 -28.40
N PRO A 247 -5.78 -17.66 -28.22
CA PRO A 247 -5.75 -18.72 -29.22
C PRO A 247 -7.14 -19.36 -29.44
N ASP A 248 -7.38 -19.83 -30.66
CA ASP A 248 -8.54 -20.71 -30.94
C ASP A 248 -8.26 -22.11 -30.37
N TRP A 249 -8.74 -22.34 -29.15
CA TRP A 249 -8.55 -23.60 -28.43
C TRP A 249 -9.12 -24.83 -29.12
N LYS A 250 -10.02 -24.67 -30.10
CA LYS A 250 -10.53 -25.79 -30.91
C LYS A 250 -9.45 -26.40 -31.82
N ARG A 251 -8.40 -25.60 -32.12
CA ARG A 251 -7.28 -26.04 -32.96
C ARG A 251 -6.11 -26.59 -32.13
N ILE A 252 -6.16 -26.45 -30.81
CA ILE A 252 -5.10 -26.87 -29.91
C ILE A 252 -5.51 -28.20 -29.27
N PRO A 253 -4.79 -29.31 -29.52
CA PRO A 253 -5.08 -30.56 -28.88
C PRO A 253 -4.98 -30.47 -27.38
N SER A 254 -6.04 -30.78 -26.68
CA SER A 254 -6.02 -30.84 -25.22
C SER A 254 -5.28 -32.10 -24.78
N GLN A 255 -4.09 -31.93 -24.19
CA GLN A 255 -3.48 -32.97 -23.38
C GLN A 255 -3.56 -32.56 -21.92
N PRO A 256 -4.54 -33.05 -21.17
CA PRO A 256 -4.60 -32.77 -19.74
C PRO A 256 -3.34 -33.27 -19.06
N LYS A 257 -2.70 -32.42 -18.27
CA LYS A 257 -1.60 -32.86 -17.40
C LYS A 257 -2.14 -33.87 -16.39
N PRO A 258 -1.39 -34.93 -16.04
CA PRO A 258 -1.81 -35.86 -15.01
C PRO A 258 -2.02 -35.14 -13.69
N THR A 259 -3.15 -35.39 -13.04
CA THR A 259 -3.45 -34.79 -11.74
C THR A 259 -2.55 -35.40 -10.67
N PRO A 260 -1.87 -34.60 -9.84
CA PRO A 260 -1.09 -35.10 -8.73
C PRO A 260 -1.95 -35.93 -7.76
N LYS A 261 -1.34 -36.95 -7.16
CA LYS A 261 -2.02 -37.83 -6.21
C LYS A 261 -1.80 -37.44 -4.75
N ASN A 262 -0.66 -36.79 -4.46
CA ASN A 262 -0.28 -36.43 -3.10
C ASN A 262 -0.19 -34.90 -2.97
N TRP A 263 -1.00 -34.33 -2.11
CA TRP A 263 -1.14 -32.88 -1.96
C TRP A 263 -0.62 -32.43 -0.60
N PHE A 264 0.37 -31.56 -0.60
CA PHE A 264 0.75 -30.80 0.59
C PHE A 264 -0.03 -29.50 0.55
N VAL A 265 -0.89 -29.30 1.53
CA VAL A 265 -1.81 -28.17 1.58
C VAL A 265 -1.38 -27.24 2.70
N VAL A 266 -1.00 -26.04 2.36
CA VAL A 266 -0.54 -25.03 3.31
C VAL A 266 -1.59 -23.94 3.41
N VAL A 267 -1.99 -23.62 4.63
CA VAL A 267 -2.84 -22.47 4.94
C VAL A 267 -1.98 -21.43 5.66
N ASP A 268 -1.99 -20.21 5.14
CA ASP A 268 -1.33 -19.08 5.77
C ASP A 268 -2.03 -18.76 7.09
N THR A 269 -1.25 -18.70 8.15
CA THR A 269 -1.72 -18.33 9.50
C THR A 269 -0.96 -17.13 10.02
N SER A 270 -0.35 -16.34 9.13
CA SER A 270 0.24 -15.07 9.49
C SER A 270 -0.83 -14.02 9.80
N ARG A 271 -0.42 -12.88 10.33
CA ARG A 271 -1.35 -11.83 10.75
C ARG A 271 -2.25 -11.30 9.64
N SER A 272 -1.79 -11.31 8.38
CA SER A 272 -2.58 -10.89 7.23
C SER A 272 -3.77 -11.81 6.93
N ALA A 273 -3.68 -13.09 7.34
CA ALA A 273 -4.75 -14.07 7.17
C ALA A 273 -5.91 -13.91 8.16
N LEU A 274 -5.79 -13.07 9.19
CA LEU A 274 -6.78 -12.96 10.27
C LEU A 274 -8.23 -12.72 9.77
N GLU A 275 -8.40 -11.85 8.79
CA GLU A 275 -9.73 -11.55 8.22
C GLU A 275 -10.15 -12.55 7.14
N GLU A 276 -9.19 -13.22 6.49
CA GLU A 276 -9.44 -14.10 5.34
C GLU A 276 -9.56 -15.58 5.73
N LEU A 277 -9.10 -15.97 6.91
CA LEU A 277 -9.08 -17.37 7.34
C LEU A 277 -10.42 -18.12 7.19
N PRO A 278 -11.59 -17.53 7.51
CA PRO A 278 -12.87 -18.22 7.28
C PRO A 278 -13.11 -18.59 5.82
N ARG A 279 -12.65 -17.75 4.87
CA ARG A 279 -12.76 -17.97 3.43
C ARG A 279 -11.73 -18.98 2.93
N GLU A 280 -10.54 -18.96 3.49
CA GLU A 280 -9.50 -19.97 3.22
C GLU A 280 -9.95 -21.34 3.67
N LEU A 281 -10.62 -21.47 4.83
CA LEU A 281 -11.19 -22.71 5.31
C LEU A 281 -12.35 -23.21 4.44
N GLU A 282 -13.21 -22.32 3.95
CA GLU A 282 -14.22 -22.67 2.96
C GLU A 282 -13.57 -23.18 1.66
N ALA A 283 -12.54 -22.48 1.18
CA ALA A 283 -11.81 -22.87 -0.01
C ALA A 283 -11.09 -24.21 0.17
N LEU A 284 -10.52 -24.46 1.33
CA LEU A 284 -9.93 -25.73 1.68
C LEU A 284 -10.91 -26.89 1.51
N ARG A 285 -12.13 -26.76 2.05
CA ARG A 285 -13.20 -27.78 1.90
C ARG A 285 -13.58 -28.01 0.44
N VAL A 286 -13.79 -26.93 -0.32
CA VAL A 286 -14.23 -26.98 -1.72
C VAL A 286 -13.17 -27.61 -2.61
N VAL A 287 -11.93 -27.17 -2.48
CA VAL A 287 -10.83 -27.62 -3.35
C VAL A 287 -10.45 -29.06 -3.05
N LEU A 288 -10.36 -29.46 -1.78
CA LEU A 288 -10.05 -30.84 -1.41
C LEU A 288 -11.17 -31.80 -1.81
N ALA A 289 -12.44 -31.40 -1.66
CA ALA A 289 -13.58 -32.24 -2.09
C ALA A 289 -13.61 -32.43 -3.61
N ALA A 290 -13.00 -31.52 -4.39
CA ALA A 290 -12.91 -31.63 -5.85
C ALA A 290 -11.76 -32.53 -6.32
N LEU A 291 -10.86 -32.95 -5.44
CA LEU A 291 -9.75 -33.84 -5.79
C LEU A 291 -10.25 -35.25 -6.14
N PRO A 292 -9.51 -35.99 -7.00
CA PRO A 292 -9.86 -37.37 -7.31
C PRO A 292 -9.96 -38.27 -6.05
N PRO A 293 -10.81 -39.30 -6.02
CA PRO A 293 -10.96 -40.19 -4.86
C PRO A 293 -9.67 -40.89 -4.43
N ALA A 294 -8.71 -41.05 -5.34
CA ALA A 294 -7.40 -41.61 -5.04
C ALA A 294 -6.37 -40.62 -4.50
N ALA A 295 -6.75 -39.34 -4.40
CA ALA A 295 -5.86 -38.31 -3.88
C ALA A 295 -5.68 -38.45 -2.36
N ARG A 296 -4.51 -38.04 -1.89
CA ARG A 296 -4.15 -37.93 -0.48
C ARG A 296 -3.67 -36.54 -0.21
N PHE A 297 -3.86 -36.05 1.00
CA PHE A 297 -3.39 -34.74 1.40
C PHE A 297 -2.79 -34.73 2.81
N GLN A 298 -1.89 -33.79 3.05
CA GLN A 298 -1.41 -33.42 4.36
C GLN A 298 -1.56 -31.92 4.51
N ILE A 299 -2.23 -31.50 5.60
CA ILE A 299 -2.42 -30.09 5.94
C ILE A 299 -1.24 -29.53 6.71
N LEU A 300 -0.87 -28.27 6.47
CA LEU A 300 0.10 -27.51 7.22
C LEU A 300 -0.46 -26.12 7.50
N THR A 301 -0.07 -25.53 8.60
CA THR A 301 -0.19 -24.09 8.85
C THR A 301 1.16 -23.43 8.62
N SER A 302 1.17 -22.18 8.19
CA SER A 302 2.40 -21.44 7.89
C SER A 302 2.32 -20.00 8.37
N ASP A 303 3.25 -19.64 9.24
CA ASP A 303 3.56 -18.29 9.70
C ASP A 303 5.09 -18.08 9.60
N LEU A 304 5.78 -17.84 10.70
CA LEU A 304 7.25 -17.90 10.80
C LEU A 304 7.79 -19.31 10.64
N GLU A 305 6.97 -20.30 10.92
CA GLU A 305 7.27 -21.72 10.75
C GLU A 305 6.14 -22.41 9.99
N ALA A 306 6.48 -23.45 9.23
CA ALA A 306 5.48 -24.33 8.64
C ALA A 306 5.29 -25.57 9.51
N LYS A 307 4.08 -25.76 10.04
CA LYS A 307 3.75 -26.83 10.98
C LYS A 307 2.84 -27.88 10.33
N PRO A 308 3.33 -29.07 9.99
CA PRO A 308 2.49 -30.12 9.44
C PRO A 308 1.59 -30.75 10.52
N ALA A 309 0.37 -31.09 10.12
CA ALA A 309 -0.48 -31.91 10.96
C ALA A 309 0.15 -33.30 11.20
N PRO A 310 0.01 -33.85 12.41
CA PRO A 310 0.71 -35.08 12.81
C PRO A 310 0.25 -36.33 12.06
N GLN A 311 -0.94 -36.32 11.45
CA GLN A 311 -1.54 -37.45 10.77
C GLN A 311 -0.83 -37.82 9.45
N GLY A 312 0.00 -36.91 8.88
CA GLY A 312 0.68 -37.13 7.62
C GLY A 312 -0.27 -37.12 6.41
N LEU A 313 0.09 -37.86 5.35
CA LEU A 313 -0.72 -37.96 4.14
C LEU A 313 -1.95 -38.86 4.36
N ASN A 314 -3.16 -38.30 4.28
CA ASN A 314 -4.44 -38.99 4.46
C ASN A 314 -5.26 -39.02 3.19
N PRO A 315 -6.11 -40.05 2.96
CA PRO A 315 -7.11 -39.99 1.91
C PRO A 315 -8.08 -38.83 2.11
N VAL A 316 -8.62 -38.30 1.01
CA VAL A 316 -9.65 -37.27 1.06
C VAL A 316 -10.97 -37.90 1.48
N THR A 317 -11.31 -37.78 2.76
CA THR A 317 -12.58 -38.24 3.35
C THR A 317 -13.23 -37.10 4.13
N PRO A 318 -14.56 -37.11 4.35
CA PRO A 318 -15.22 -36.08 5.15
C PRO A 318 -14.58 -35.88 6.53
N SER A 319 -14.25 -36.98 7.23
CA SER A 319 -13.58 -36.89 8.53
C SER A 319 -12.19 -36.27 8.45
N ALA A 320 -11.38 -36.66 7.45
CA ALA A 320 -10.04 -36.07 7.28
C ALA A 320 -10.11 -34.59 6.90
N LEU A 321 -11.15 -34.15 6.20
CA LEU A 321 -11.39 -32.72 5.92
C LEU A 321 -11.78 -31.96 7.19
N ASP A 322 -12.65 -32.53 8.02
CA ASP A 322 -13.03 -31.90 9.29
C ASP A 322 -11.84 -31.81 10.23
N ASP A 323 -11.03 -32.88 10.34
CA ASP A 323 -9.80 -32.89 11.14
C ASP A 323 -8.80 -31.80 10.67
N ALA A 324 -8.66 -31.64 9.33
CA ALA A 324 -7.80 -30.62 8.74
C ALA A 324 -8.27 -29.19 9.04
N VAL A 325 -9.57 -28.96 8.96
CA VAL A 325 -10.15 -27.65 9.30
C VAL A 325 -9.97 -27.35 10.79
N HIS A 326 -10.28 -28.30 11.66
CA HIS A 326 -10.05 -28.13 13.10
C HIS A 326 -8.58 -27.88 13.45
N PHE A 327 -7.66 -28.53 12.73
CA PHE A 327 -6.23 -28.28 12.93
C PHE A 327 -5.84 -26.83 12.62
N VAL A 328 -6.38 -26.25 11.55
CA VAL A 328 -6.12 -24.84 11.20
C VAL A 328 -6.86 -23.88 12.13
N GLU A 329 -8.14 -24.16 12.47
CA GLU A 329 -8.94 -23.34 13.41
C GLU A 329 -8.33 -23.25 14.81
N ALA A 330 -7.51 -24.23 15.20
CA ALA A 330 -6.82 -24.22 16.48
C ALA A 330 -5.66 -23.19 16.53
N VAL A 331 -5.26 -22.64 15.39
CA VAL A 331 -4.18 -21.64 15.30
C VAL A 331 -4.81 -20.25 15.19
N ALA A 332 -4.47 -19.36 16.10
CA ALA A 332 -4.82 -17.94 15.97
C ALA A 332 -3.83 -17.29 14.99
N PRO A 333 -4.30 -16.70 13.87
CA PRO A 333 -3.41 -16.03 12.93
C PRO A 333 -2.65 -14.89 13.59
N ASP A 334 -1.32 -14.96 13.57
CA ASP A 334 -0.43 -13.92 14.09
C ASP A 334 0.98 -14.06 13.49
N GLY A 335 1.81 -13.05 13.70
CA GLY A 335 3.20 -13.06 13.24
C GLY A 335 3.37 -12.71 11.76
N ALA A 336 4.56 -13.03 11.26
CA ALA A 336 4.98 -12.75 9.89
C ALA A 336 4.87 -14.01 9.01
N SER A 337 4.96 -13.86 7.69
CA SER A 337 4.93 -14.96 6.71
C SER A 337 6.34 -15.25 6.20
N ASP A 338 6.86 -16.45 6.46
CA ASP A 338 8.14 -16.96 5.92
C ASP A 338 7.88 -18.05 4.86
N LEU A 339 7.69 -17.59 3.61
CA LEU A 339 7.49 -18.50 2.48
C LEU A 339 8.73 -19.34 2.15
N GLY A 340 9.93 -18.84 2.44
CA GLY A 340 11.17 -19.59 2.27
C GLY A 340 11.19 -20.82 3.17
N ARG A 341 10.89 -20.63 4.44
CA ARG A 341 10.79 -21.71 5.43
C ARG A 341 9.69 -22.71 5.08
N MET A 342 8.56 -22.22 4.62
CA MET A 342 7.43 -23.04 4.14
C MET A 342 7.87 -23.95 2.98
N LEU A 343 8.55 -23.42 1.98
CA LEU A 343 9.06 -24.19 0.83
C LEU A 343 10.06 -25.28 1.26
N GLU A 344 10.95 -25.00 2.20
CA GLU A 344 11.90 -25.96 2.76
C GLU A 344 11.20 -27.11 3.47
N VAL A 345 10.24 -26.82 4.35
CA VAL A 345 9.50 -27.82 5.13
C VAL A 345 8.70 -28.72 4.19
N VAL A 346 7.92 -28.13 3.27
CA VAL A 346 7.16 -28.90 2.29
C VAL A 346 8.08 -29.74 1.41
N GLY A 347 9.24 -29.20 0.99
CA GLY A 347 10.26 -29.92 0.24
C GLY A 347 10.80 -31.14 0.99
N GLY A 348 11.02 -31.00 2.29
CA GLY A 348 11.40 -32.12 3.16
C GLY A 348 10.34 -33.22 3.22
N LEU A 349 9.07 -32.83 3.33
CA LEU A 349 7.93 -33.77 3.37
C LEU A 349 7.66 -34.42 2.01
N ALA A 350 7.82 -33.69 0.92
CA ALA A 350 7.62 -34.19 -0.45
C ALA A 350 8.76 -35.10 -0.92
N LYS A 351 9.89 -35.09 -0.24
CA LYS A 351 11.05 -35.90 -0.61
C LYS A 351 10.72 -37.39 -0.62
N GLY A 352 10.83 -38.00 -1.80
CA GLY A 352 10.51 -39.43 -1.98
C GLY A 352 9.01 -39.75 -2.11
N VAL A 353 8.15 -38.75 -2.10
CA VAL A 353 6.71 -38.90 -2.38
C VAL A 353 6.46 -38.61 -3.85
N PRO A 354 6.09 -39.61 -4.69
CA PRO A 354 5.84 -39.38 -6.11
C PRO A 354 4.54 -38.61 -6.33
N ASP A 355 4.38 -38.04 -7.51
CA ASP A 355 3.15 -37.33 -7.91
C ASP A 355 2.67 -36.30 -6.88
N SER A 356 3.60 -35.53 -6.30
CA SER A 356 3.32 -34.52 -5.29
C SER A 356 2.92 -33.17 -5.90
N ALA A 357 2.10 -32.42 -5.20
CA ALA A 357 1.76 -31.04 -5.46
C ALA A 357 1.70 -30.22 -4.18
N LEU A 358 1.97 -28.92 -4.25
CA LEU A 358 1.75 -27.94 -3.19
C LEU A 358 0.53 -27.07 -3.54
N LEU A 359 -0.47 -27.07 -2.66
CA LEU A 359 -1.58 -26.13 -2.67
C LEU A 359 -1.33 -25.13 -1.54
N TYR A 360 -1.22 -23.86 -1.85
CA TYR A 360 -1.04 -22.78 -0.87
C TYR A 360 -2.28 -21.90 -0.84
N LEU A 361 -2.81 -21.62 0.34
CA LEU A 361 -3.90 -20.69 0.59
C LEU A 361 -3.37 -19.54 1.44
N GLY A 362 -3.47 -18.31 0.94
CA GLY A 362 -2.95 -17.11 1.61
C GLY A 362 -2.72 -15.96 0.63
N ASP A 363 -2.03 -14.91 1.06
CA ASP A 363 -1.78 -13.71 0.25
C ASP A 363 -0.51 -13.77 -0.60
N CYS A 364 0.33 -14.77 -0.43
CA CYS A 364 1.64 -14.90 -1.08
C CYS A 364 2.61 -13.75 -0.78
N GLU A 365 2.42 -12.97 0.30
CA GLU A 365 3.29 -11.86 0.65
C GLU A 365 4.29 -12.26 1.74
N PRO A 366 5.56 -12.53 1.41
CA PRO A 366 6.58 -12.86 2.39
C PRO A 366 6.97 -11.61 3.17
N THR A 367 6.88 -11.66 4.49
CA THR A 367 7.23 -10.55 5.40
C THR A 367 8.41 -10.89 6.31
N TRP A 368 8.92 -12.11 6.24
CA TRP A 368 10.08 -12.61 6.99
C TRP A 368 10.92 -13.56 6.12
N GLY A 369 12.17 -13.78 6.50
CA GLY A 369 13.10 -14.60 5.73
C GLY A 369 13.44 -13.98 4.36
N PRO A 370 13.60 -14.80 3.31
CA PRO A 370 13.74 -14.32 1.95
C PRO A 370 12.45 -13.65 1.49
N THR A 371 12.46 -12.33 1.31
CA THR A 371 11.29 -11.56 0.85
C THR A 371 11.35 -11.19 -0.62
N ALA A 372 12.55 -11.22 -1.22
CA ALA A 372 12.71 -10.91 -2.64
C ALA A 372 12.33 -12.11 -3.51
N THR A 373 11.51 -11.87 -4.54
CA THR A 373 11.09 -12.90 -5.50
C THR A 373 12.26 -13.74 -6.06
N PRO A 374 13.40 -13.16 -6.50
CA PRO A 374 14.53 -13.95 -7.00
C PRO A 374 15.13 -14.92 -5.97
N GLU A 375 15.17 -14.52 -4.70
CA GLU A 375 15.69 -15.35 -3.60
C GLU A 375 14.80 -16.56 -3.36
N LEU A 376 13.48 -16.35 -3.27
CA LEU A 376 12.51 -17.42 -3.12
C LEU A 376 12.53 -18.40 -4.30
N LEU A 377 12.62 -17.88 -5.51
CA LEU A 377 12.69 -18.71 -6.71
C LEU A 377 13.98 -19.53 -6.80
N ALA A 378 15.07 -19.06 -6.21
CA ALA A 378 16.32 -19.80 -6.14
C ALA A 378 16.23 -21.04 -5.22
N LEU A 379 15.28 -21.07 -4.28
CA LEU A 379 15.04 -22.22 -3.40
C LEU A 379 14.29 -23.36 -4.11
N LEU A 380 13.45 -23.06 -5.12
CA LEU A 380 12.57 -24.05 -5.75
C LEU A 380 13.29 -25.30 -6.31
N PRO A 381 14.39 -25.18 -7.06
CA PRO A 381 15.07 -26.36 -7.63
C PRO A 381 15.56 -27.36 -6.58
N GLN A 382 15.86 -26.87 -5.39
CA GLN A 382 16.35 -27.68 -4.27
C GLN A 382 15.20 -28.18 -3.39
N ALA A 383 14.26 -27.32 -3.07
CA ALA A 383 13.14 -27.63 -2.19
C ALA A 383 12.08 -28.50 -2.89
N LEU A 384 11.61 -28.09 -4.06
CA LEU A 384 10.47 -28.69 -4.76
C LEU A 384 10.77 -28.91 -6.26
N PRO A 385 11.74 -29.76 -6.64
CA PRO A 385 12.31 -29.84 -7.99
C PRO A 385 11.33 -30.25 -9.10
N LYS A 386 10.21 -30.88 -8.78
CA LYS A 386 9.21 -31.34 -9.75
C LYS A 386 7.79 -31.27 -9.20
N THR A 387 7.56 -30.46 -8.19
CA THR A 387 6.30 -30.37 -7.48
C THR A 387 5.54 -29.13 -7.97
N PRO A 388 4.43 -29.29 -8.69
CA PRO A 388 3.63 -28.14 -9.10
C PRO A 388 3.06 -27.38 -7.89
N ILE A 389 3.10 -26.06 -7.94
CA ILE A 389 2.62 -25.18 -6.88
C ILE A 389 1.36 -24.48 -7.37
N PHE A 390 0.33 -24.55 -6.55
CA PHE A 390 -0.99 -23.97 -6.82
C PHE A 390 -1.33 -22.89 -5.76
N PRO A 391 -0.92 -21.64 -5.94
CA PRO A 391 -1.30 -20.57 -5.03
C PRO A 391 -2.77 -20.18 -5.24
N LEU A 392 -3.58 -20.31 -4.19
CA LEU A 392 -4.90 -19.70 -4.08
C LEU A 392 -4.78 -18.47 -3.21
N MET A 393 -4.97 -17.31 -3.81
CA MET A 393 -4.71 -16.05 -3.14
C MET A 393 -6.00 -15.43 -2.63
N PHE A 394 -5.94 -15.00 -1.36
CA PHE A 394 -7.03 -14.34 -0.64
C PHE A 394 -6.57 -12.97 -0.15
N GLY A 395 -7.51 -12.08 0.08
CA GLY A 395 -7.24 -10.76 0.65
C GLY A 395 -7.21 -9.61 -0.35
N ALA A 396 -7.24 -8.40 0.19
CA ALA A 396 -7.18 -7.17 -0.56
C ALA A 396 -5.79 -6.94 -1.17
N SER A 397 -4.75 -7.37 -0.45
CA SER A 397 -3.35 -7.27 -0.86
C SER A 397 -2.77 -8.65 -1.05
N VAL A 398 -2.37 -8.98 -2.29
CA VAL A 398 -1.74 -10.25 -2.61
C VAL A 398 -0.52 -10.02 -3.49
N ASN A 399 0.49 -10.85 -3.35
CA ASN A 399 1.65 -10.85 -4.23
C ASN A 399 1.42 -11.73 -5.47
N ASP A 400 0.60 -11.22 -6.41
CA ASP A 400 0.25 -11.94 -7.64
C ASP A 400 1.48 -12.22 -8.51
N ASP A 401 2.49 -11.36 -8.49
CA ASP A 401 3.74 -11.54 -9.23
C ASP A 401 4.53 -12.75 -8.71
N LEU A 402 4.69 -12.89 -7.40
CA LEU A 402 5.35 -14.05 -6.80
C LEU A 402 4.55 -15.33 -7.06
N ALA A 403 3.24 -15.29 -6.84
CA ALA A 403 2.35 -16.43 -7.12
C ALA A 403 2.42 -16.88 -8.58
N ALA A 404 2.52 -15.92 -9.53
CA ALA A 404 2.71 -16.19 -10.94
C ALA A 404 4.01 -16.95 -11.21
N GLU A 405 5.13 -16.45 -10.71
CA GLU A 405 6.44 -17.06 -10.90
C GLU A 405 6.53 -18.46 -10.26
N LEU A 406 6.03 -18.61 -9.02
CA LEU A 406 5.99 -19.91 -8.31
C LEU A 406 5.21 -20.94 -9.11
N SER A 407 3.97 -20.60 -9.51
CA SER A 407 3.11 -21.53 -10.26
C SER A 407 3.69 -21.89 -11.61
N GLN A 408 4.21 -20.92 -12.34
CA GLN A 408 4.76 -21.14 -13.67
C GLN A 408 6.01 -22.01 -13.65
N ARG A 409 7.01 -21.66 -12.83
CA ARG A 409 8.29 -22.41 -12.78
C ARG A 409 8.11 -23.84 -12.29
N SER A 410 7.11 -24.07 -11.44
CA SER A 410 6.78 -25.41 -10.95
C SER A 410 5.86 -26.20 -11.87
N GLY A 411 5.23 -25.55 -12.85
CA GLY A 411 4.22 -26.17 -13.73
C GLY A 411 2.83 -26.29 -13.08
N GLY A 412 2.57 -25.56 -12.00
CA GLY A 412 1.27 -25.41 -11.38
C GLY A 412 0.43 -24.28 -11.97
N ARG A 413 -0.52 -23.80 -11.19
CA ARG A 413 -1.43 -22.73 -11.59
C ARG A 413 -1.89 -21.92 -10.39
N ARG A 414 -1.97 -20.62 -10.53
CA ARG A 414 -2.49 -19.73 -9.48
C ARG A 414 -3.93 -19.31 -9.76
N ALA A 415 -4.66 -18.97 -8.69
CA ALA A 415 -5.94 -18.27 -8.79
C ALA A 415 -6.06 -17.23 -7.67
N ARG A 416 -6.67 -16.10 -7.99
CA ARG A 416 -7.12 -15.14 -6.98
C ARG A 416 -8.60 -15.36 -6.72
N ILE A 417 -8.93 -15.63 -5.46
CA ILE A 417 -10.29 -15.97 -5.05
C ILE A 417 -10.93 -14.71 -4.47
N ARG A 418 -11.78 -14.11 -5.23
CA ARG A 418 -12.56 -12.92 -4.84
C ARG A 418 -13.99 -13.28 -4.51
N ARG A 419 -14.56 -14.22 -5.28
CA ARG A 419 -15.94 -14.67 -5.20
C ARG A 419 -16.00 -16.18 -5.14
N ARG A 420 -17.14 -16.70 -4.77
CA ARG A 420 -17.38 -18.14 -4.77
C ARG A 420 -17.20 -18.76 -6.15
N GLU A 421 -17.63 -18.05 -7.19
CA GLU A 421 -17.51 -18.52 -8.59
C GLU A 421 -16.04 -18.70 -9.01
N ASP A 422 -15.13 -17.87 -8.52
CA ASP A 422 -13.68 -18.00 -8.80
C ASP A 422 -13.15 -19.31 -8.18
N LEU A 423 -13.60 -19.63 -6.98
CA LEU A 423 -13.25 -20.85 -6.26
C LEU A 423 -13.83 -22.08 -6.96
N ASP A 424 -15.10 -22.05 -7.32
CA ASP A 424 -15.77 -23.16 -8.00
C ASP A 424 -15.16 -23.42 -9.38
N ALA A 425 -14.81 -22.36 -10.12
CA ALA A 425 -14.10 -22.46 -11.39
C ALA A 425 -12.71 -23.09 -11.23
N PHE A 426 -11.97 -22.68 -10.21
CA PHE A 426 -10.67 -23.26 -9.92
C PHE A 426 -10.78 -24.74 -9.52
N ALA A 427 -11.63 -25.05 -8.55
CA ALA A 427 -11.85 -26.42 -8.08
C ALA A 427 -12.28 -27.37 -9.20
N LYS A 428 -13.21 -26.93 -10.06
CA LYS A 428 -13.69 -27.69 -11.21
C LYS A 428 -12.58 -28.04 -12.20
N THR A 429 -11.59 -27.20 -12.35
CA THR A 429 -10.51 -27.39 -13.32
C THR A 429 -9.24 -28.00 -12.71
N LEU A 430 -9.10 -28.03 -11.41
CA LEU A 430 -7.92 -28.57 -10.71
C LEU A 430 -7.65 -30.06 -11.06
N PRO A 431 -8.66 -30.95 -11.05
CA PRO A 431 -8.45 -32.37 -11.34
C PRO A 431 -8.12 -32.67 -12.80
N LEU A 432 -8.54 -31.81 -13.72
CA LEU A 432 -8.43 -32.07 -15.16
C LEU A 432 -7.17 -31.47 -15.78
N GLY A 433 -6.47 -30.59 -15.05
CA GLY A 433 -5.49 -29.70 -15.61
C GLY A 433 -6.14 -28.68 -16.58
N VAL A 434 -5.42 -27.66 -16.98
CA VAL A 434 -5.86 -26.69 -17.97
C VAL A 434 -4.97 -26.80 -19.18
N PRO A 435 -5.51 -26.97 -20.40
CA PRO A 435 -4.71 -26.91 -21.62
C PRO A 435 -3.90 -25.63 -21.64
N THR A 436 -2.59 -25.76 -21.87
CA THR A 436 -1.66 -24.64 -21.91
C THR A 436 -0.93 -24.68 -23.24
N LEU A 437 -0.86 -23.53 -23.90
CA LEU A 437 -0.05 -23.33 -25.09
C LEU A 437 1.28 -22.74 -24.67
N ASP A 438 2.33 -23.54 -24.73
CA ASP A 438 3.71 -23.17 -24.40
C ASP A 438 4.55 -22.95 -25.67
N GLY A 439 5.78 -22.46 -25.50
CA GLY A 439 6.72 -22.29 -26.59
C GLY A 439 6.32 -21.22 -27.61
N ILE A 440 5.76 -20.11 -27.10
CA ILE A 440 5.44 -18.95 -27.91
C ILE A 440 6.73 -18.22 -28.28
N GLU A 441 6.97 -18.10 -29.58
CA GLU A 441 8.09 -17.37 -30.17
C GLU A 441 7.60 -16.00 -30.64
N VAL A 442 8.28 -14.93 -30.25
CA VAL A 442 7.94 -13.56 -30.63
C VAL A 442 9.14 -12.95 -31.37
N GLU A 443 8.91 -12.49 -32.58
CA GLU A 443 9.88 -11.75 -33.39
C GLU A 443 9.30 -10.35 -33.68
N ALA A 444 10.13 -9.33 -33.65
CA ALA A 444 9.72 -7.96 -33.91
C ALA A 444 10.72 -7.25 -34.83
N ALA A 445 10.29 -6.18 -35.49
CA ALA A 445 11.15 -5.36 -36.32
C ALA A 445 12.33 -4.78 -35.53
N ALA A 446 13.45 -4.56 -36.19
CA ALA A 446 14.62 -3.94 -35.58
C ALA A 446 14.28 -2.57 -34.98
N GLY A 447 14.75 -2.31 -33.76
CA GLY A 447 14.45 -1.09 -33.00
C GLY A 447 13.12 -1.11 -32.25
N SER A 448 12.32 -2.17 -32.37
CA SER A 448 11.13 -2.36 -31.52
C SER A 448 11.49 -3.11 -30.25
N GLU A 449 10.86 -2.73 -29.14
CA GLU A 449 10.91 -3.43 -27.86
C GLU A 449 9.59 -4.14 -27.57
N VAL A 450 9.65 -5.42 -27.18
CA VAL A 450 8.47 -6.21 -26.84
C VAL A 450 8.55 -6.66 -25.39
N LEU A 451 7.48 -6.45 -24.68
CA LEU A 451 7.27 -6.92 -23.30
C LEU A 451 6.04 -7.83 -23.28
N ALA A 452 6.02 -8.82 -22.40
CA ALA A 452 4.85 -9.65 -22.16
C ALA A 452 4.30 -9.38 -20.77
N SER A 453 2.98 -9.46 -20.60
CA SER A 453 2.32 -9.31 -19.29
C SER A 453 2.61 -10.45 -18.32
N GLY A 454 3.17 -11.52 -18.83
CA GLY A 454 3.52 -12.73 -18.10
C GLY A 454 4.47 -13.59 -18.95
N PRO A 455 4.62 -14.85 -18.58
CA PRO A 455 5.41 -15.80 -19.36
C PRO A 455 4.82 -16.01 -20.76
N LEU A 456 5.67 -16.40 -21.71
CA LEU A 456 5.26 -16.71 -23.07
C LEU A 456 4.52 -18.07 -23.14
N SER A 457 3.42 -18.15 -22.41
CA SER A 457 2.49 -19.27 -22.39
C SER A 457 1.06 -18.77 -22.18
N ILE A 458 0.08 -19.49 -22.71
CA ILE A 458 -1.33 -19.14 -22.58
C ILE A 458 -2.11 -20.34 -22.06
N GLU A 459 -2.75 -20.19 -20.92
CA GLU A 459 -3.70 -21.19 -20.40
C GLU A 459 -5.07 -20.99 -21.03
N GLN A 460 -5.82 -22.05 -21.24
CA GLN A 460 -7.18 -21.96 -21.73
C GLN A 460 -8.06 -21.11 -20.80
N GLY A 461 -8.75 -20.13 -21.37
CA GLY A 461 -9.55 -19.17 -20.62
C GLY A 461 -8.77 -17.94 -20.12
N ARG A 462 -7.47 -17.85 -20.43
CA ARG A 462 -6.64 -16.67 -20.17
C ARG A 462 -6.13 -16.04 -21.46
N GLU A 463 -5.71 -14.79 -21.37
CA GLU A 463 -5.09 -14.04 -22.45
C GLU A 463 -3.64 -13.69 -22.08
N LEU A 464 -2.76 -13.65 -23.06
CA LEU A 464 -1.42 -13.07 -22.92
C LEU A 464 -1.41 -11.70 -23.60
N LEU A 465 -0.97 -10.68 -22.89
CA LEU A 465 -0.80 -9.36 -23.46
C LEU A 465 0.65 -9.18 -23.90
N LEU A 466 0.85 -8.81 -25.15
CA LEU A 466 2.11 -8.26 -25.64
C LEU A 466 2.02 -6.75 -25.71
N LEU A 467 3.05 -6.09 -25.20
CA LEU A 467 3.20 -4.65 -25.21
C LEU A 467 4.40 -4.33 -26.09
N VAL A 468 4.17 -3.59 -27.15
CA VAL A 468 5.21 -3.29 -28.17
C VAL A 468 5.45 -1.79 -28.19
N LYS A 469 6.72 -1.39 -28.18
CA LYS A 469 7.17 -0.03 -28.51
C LYS A 469 7.98 -0.08 -29.78
N ALA A 470 7.57 0.67 -30.78
CA ALA A 470 8.30 0.90 -32.01
C ALA A 470 8.83 2.35 -32.08
N PRO A 471 9.85 2.65 -32.90
CA PRO A 471 10.31 4.01 -33.12
C PRO A 471 9.16 4.93 -33.58
N ALA A 472 9.27 6.23 -33.29
CA ALA A 472 8.27 7.21 -33.69
C ALA A 472 7.99 7.16 -35.21
N GLY A 473 6.72 7.20 -35.58
CA GLY A 473 6.29 7.12 -36.98
C GLY A 473 6.27 5.71 -37.59
N HIS A 474 6.66 4.67 -36.86
CA HIS A 474 6.56 3.28 -37.31
C HIS A 474 5.28 2.61 -36.76
N ASP A 475 4.76 1.66 -37.51
CA ASP A 475 3.67 0.82 -37.02
C ASP A 475 4.23 -0.29 -36.14
N PRO A 476 3.84 -0.39 -34.85
CA PRO A 476 4.30 -1.45 -33.95
C PRO A 476 3.96 -2.87 -34.40
N MET A 477 2.97 -3.02 -35.27
CA MET A 477 2.58 -4.32 -35.82
C MET A 477 3.44 -4.74 -37.04
N LEU A 478 4.15 -3.80 -37.65
CA LEU A 478 4.97 -4.09 -38.82
C LEU A 478 6.20 -4.95 -38.44
N GLY A 479 6.32 -6.10 -39.05
CA GLY A 479 7.40 -7.05 -38.76
C GLY A 479 7.26 -7.80 -37.43
N LEU A 480 6.12 -7.67 -36.75
CA LEU A 480 5.82 -8.49 -35.58
C LEU A 480 5.29 -9.86 -36.03
N SER A 481 5.85 -10.92 -35.47
CA SER A 481 5.39 -12.29 -35.67
C SER A 481 5.28 -12.97 -34.31
N VAL A 482 4.13 -13.62 -34.04
CA VAL A 482 3.89 -14.35 -32.80
C VAL A 482 3.39 -15.75 -33.17
N LYS A 483 4.20 -16.76 -32.91
CA LYS A 483 3.92 -18.13 -33.30
C LYS A 483 4.10 -19.09 -32.14
N ALA A 484 3.34 -20.17 -32.16
CA ALA A 484 3.56 -21.32 -31.29
C ALA A 484 3.59 -22.58 -32.12
N LYS A 485 4.29 -23.63 -31.63
CA LYS A 485 4.31 -24.95 -32.30
C LYS A 485 3.27 -25.87 -31.68
N VAL A 486 2.32 -26.31 -32.50
CA VAL A 486 1.28 -27.27 -32.11
C VAL A 486 1.40 -28.51 -33.00
N ASN A 487 1.72 -29.66 -32.42
CA ASN A 487 1.99 -30.90 -33.16
C ASN A 487 2.98 -30.74 -34.31
N GLY A 488 4.02 -29.92 -34.13
CA GLY A 488 5.06 -29.65 -35.13
C GLY A 488 4.67 -28.59 -36.19
N ALA A 489 3.43 -28.15 -36.25
CA ALA A 489 2.98 -27.09 -37.14
C ALA A 489 3.04 -25.72 -36.44
N ALA A 490 3.42 -24.68 -37.17
CA ALA A 490 3.39 -23.30 -36.66
C ALA A 490 1.93 -22.80 -36.63
N LEU A 491 1.50 -22.31 -35.46
CA LEU A 491 0.24 -21.62 -35.24
C LEU A 491 0.51 -20.13 -35.11
N ASP A 492 -0.05 -19.32 -36.00
CA ASP A 492 0.00 -17.86 -35.87
C ASP A 492 -1.00 -17.41 -34.78
N LEU A 493 -0.52 -16.60 -33.86
CA LEU A 493 -1.30 -16.10 -32.71
C LEU A 493 -1.68 -14.63 -32.84
N LEU A 494 -1.18 -13.91 -33.84
CA LEU A 494 -1.52 -12.49 -34.01
C LEU A 494 -3.00 -12.32 -34.37
N PRO A 495 -3.71 -11.42 -33.70
CA PRO A 495 -5.09 -11.08 -34.07
C PRO A 495 -5.10 -10.29 -35.37
N HIS A 496 -5.85 -10.77 -36.36
CA HIS A 496 -6.08 -10.09 -37.64
C HIS A 496 -7.30 -9.15 -37.55
N VAL A 497 -7.19 -8.13 -36.69
CA VAL A 497 -8.25 -7.11 -36.49
C VAL A 497 -7.68 -5.72 -36.61
N PRO A 498 -8.49 -4.71 -37.01
CA PRO A 498 -8.04 -3.32 -37.02
C PRO A 498 -7.59 -2.87 -35.64
N ALA A 499 -6.48 -2.11 -35.61
CA ALA A 499 -6.04 -1.47 -34.39
C ALA A 499 -7.00 -0.33 -34.00
N GLU A 500 -7.27 -0.22 -32.68
CA GLU A 500 -8.02 0.87 -32.10
C GLU A 500 -7.06 1.90 -31.51
N ASP A 501 -7.13 3.14 -31.98
CA ASP A 501 -6.33 4.23 -31.41
C ASP A 501 -6.96 4.69 -30.09
N THR A 502 -6.16 4.65 -29.01
CA THR A 502 -6.63 4.98 -27.66
C THR A 502 -5.46 5.46 -26.78
N GLY A 503 -5.76 6.23 -25.73
CA GLY A 503 -4.75 6.63 -24.75
C GLY A 503 -4.48 5.57 -23.70
N GLY A 504 -3.34 5.71 -22.98
CA GLY A 504 -2.96 4.84 -21.87
C GLY A 504 -2.14 3.61 -22.25
N VAL A 505 -1.94 3.34 -23.55
CA VAL A 505 -1.16 2.21 -24.06
C VAL A 505 0.31 2.34 -23.65
N ALA A 506 0.89 3.54 -23.85
CA ALA A 506 2.27 3.82 -23.46
C ALA A 506 2.49 3.66 -21.93
N ARG A 507 1.52 4.06 -21.10
CA ARG A 507 1.59 3.85 -19.65
C ARG A 507 1.58 2.37 -19.29
N ARG A 508 0.79 1.55 -19.98
CA ARG A 508 0.79 0.09 -19.79
C ARG A 508 2.15 -0.51 -20.15
N PHE A 509 2.75 -0.06 -21.25
CA PHE A 509 4.12 -0.44 -21.61
C PHE A 509 5.10 -0.03 -20.51
N GLY A 510 5.05 1.21 -20.04
CA GLY A 510 5.89 1.70 -18.94
C GLY A 510 5.74 0.90 -17.66
N ALA A 511 4.50 0.52 -17.29
CA ALA A 511 4.26 -0.31 -16.12
C ALA A 511 4.85 -1.73 -16.25
N ALA A 512 4.79 -2.31 -17.44
CA ALA A 512 5.43 -3.60 -17.72
C ALA A 512 6.97 -3.48 -17.71
N LEU A 513 7.51 -2.38 -18.22
CA LEU A 513 8.95 -2.10 -18.21
C LEU A 513 9.46 -1.93 -16.77
N VAL A 514 8.79 -1.11 -15.96
CA VAL A 514 9.14 -0.93 -14.54
C VAL A 514 9.15 -2.28 -13.82
N ARG A 515 8.10 -3.09 -13.95
CA ARG A 515 8.05 -4.44 -13.37
C ARG A 515 9.18 -5.34 -13.85
N LYS A 516 9.52 -5.30 -15.15
CA LYS A 516 10.65 -6.05 -15.71
C LYS A 516 11.97 -5.64 -15.05
N LEU A 517 12.23 -4.32 -14.95
CA LEU A 517 13.45 -3.79 -14.34
C LEU A 517 13.55 -4.16 -12.84
N GLU A 518 12.46 -4.05 -12.09
CA GLU A 518 12.40 -4.47 -10.68
C GLU A 518 12.68 -5.98 -10.54
N LYS A 519 12.04 -6.82 -11.35
CA LYS A 519 12.27 -8.28 -11.35
C LYS A 519 13.71 -8.68 -11.71
N GLN A 520 14.36 -7.92 -12.56
CA GLN A 520 15.76 -8.15 -12.96
C GLN A 520 16.77 -7.63 -11.94
N GLY A 521 16.32 -6.96 -10.87
CA GLY A 521 17.21 -6.30 -9.91
C GLY A 521 18.01 -5.16 -10.54
N SER A 522 17.44 -4.49 -11.54
CA SER A 522 18.10 -3.39 -12.25
C SER A 522 18.46 -2.25 -11.28
N PRO A 523 19.49 -1.44 -11.59
CA PRO A 523 19.85 -0.30 -10.77
C PRO A 523 18.65 0.64 -10.50
N GLY A 524 18.52 1.13 -9.27
CA GLY A 524 17.42 2.01 -8.85
C GLY A 524 17.17 3.20 -9.79
N PRO A 525 18.21 3.92 -10.26
CA PRO A 525 18.03 5.03 -11.21
C PRO A 525 17.35 4.65 -12.53
N ASP A 526 17.50 3.42 -13.02
CA ASP A 526 16.84 2.98 -14.25
C ASP A 526 15.35 2.73 -14.01
N VAL A 527 14.98 2.15 -12.87
CA VAL A 527 13.60 1.98 -12.44
C VAL A 527 12.92 3.34 -12.24
N VAL A 528 13.58 4.27 -11.56
CA VAL A 528 13.08 5.64 -11.34
C VAL A 528 12.86 6.34 -12.68
N ARG A 529 13.83 6.27 -13.60
CA ARG A 529 13.73 6.89 -14.93
C ARG A 529 12.53 6.34 -15.69
N ALA A 530 12.41 5.02 -15.81
CA ALA A 530 11.27 4.39 -16.49
C ALA A 530 9.93 4.81 -15.84
N SER A 531 9.86 4.84 -14.50
CA SER A 531 8.69 5.30 -13.76
C SER A 531 8.29 6.74 -14.14
N LEU A 532 9.26 7.66 -14.13
CA LEU A 532 9.03 9.09 -14.43
C LEU A 532 8.71 9.36 -15.90
N ASP A 533 9.35 8.63 -16.84
CA ASP A 533 9.15 8.81 -18.28
C ASP A 533 7.74 8.37 -18.73
N TYR A 534 7.21 7.31 -18.12
CA TYR A 534 5.87 6.80 -18.43
C TYR A 534 4.78 7.30 -17.48
N GLY A 535 5.12 8.02 -16.42
CA GLY A 535 4.17 8.52 -15.44
C GLY A 535 3.47 7.38 -14.68
N VAL A 536 4.18 6.30 -14.37
CA VAL A 536 3.68 5.14 -13.60
C VAL A 536 4.48 4.98 -12.33
N MET A 537 3.78 4.79 -11.22
CA MET A 537 4.42 4.66 -9.91
C MET A 537 5.16 3.33 -9.77
N SER A 538 6.30 3.36 -9.11
CA SER A 538 7.13 2.21 -8.73
C SER A 538 7.39 2.20 -7.22
N LYS A 539 8.05 1.18 -6.70
CA LYS A 539 8.48 1.14 -5.29
C LYS A 539 9.49 2.25 -4.93
N LEU A 540 10.14 2.83 -5.94
CA LEU A 540 11.16 3.88 -5.80
C LEU A 540 10.64 5.29 -6.13
N THR A 541 9.35 5.45 -6.43
CA THR A 541 8.74 6.74 -6.75
C THR A 541 7.47 6.97 -5.95
N SER A 542 7.10 8.23 -5.74
CA SER A 542 5.94 8.64 -4.96
C SER A 542 5.26 9.84 -5.59
N PHE A 543 3.94 9.96 -5.47
CA PHE A 543 3.25 11.21 -5.80
C PHE A 543 3.33 12.17 -4.62
N LEU A 544 3.75 13.38 -4.89
CA LEU A 544 3.86 14.46 -3.92
C LEU A 544 2.97 15.63 -4.36
N VAL A 545 2.09 16.08 -3.47
CA VAL A 545 1.33 17.33 -3.61
C VAL A 545 1.96 18.37 -2.71
N LEU A 546 2.26 19.52 -3.26
CA LEU A 546 2.72 20.70 -2.52
C LEU A 546 1.72 21.84 -2.72
N GLU A 547 1.65 22.73 -1.76
CA GLU A 547 0.65 23.80 -1.68
C GLU A 547 0.78 24.88 -2.76
N SER A 548 1.97 25.08 -3.32
CA SER A 548 2.22 26.14 -4.30
C SER A 548 3.25 25.75 -5.36
N GLU A 549 3.23 26.47 -6.50
CA GLU A 549 4.22 26.31 -7.57
C GLU A 549 5.65 26.69 -7.10
N GLU A 550 5.75 27.65 -6.19
CA GLU A 550 7.01 28.07 -5.58
C GLU A 550 7.58 26.94 -4.70
N ALA A 551 6.73 26.20 -4.01
CA ALA A 551 7.13 25.02 -3.23
C ALA A 551 7.72 23.94 -4.14
N TYR A 552 7.13 23.64 -5.27
CA TYR A 552 7.69 22.72 -6.26
C TYR A 552 9.04 23.20 -6.79
N ALA A 553 9.15 24.50 -7.15
CA ALA A 553 10.40 25.10 -7.63
C ALA A 553 11.51 25.04 -6.57
N ARG A 554 11.17 25.27 -5.30
CA ARG A 554 12.10 25.21 -4.16
C ARG A 554 12.77 23.85 -4.01
N PHE A 555 12.03 22.76 -4.25
CA PHE A 555 12.55 21.40 -4.20
C PHE A 555 13.06 20.89 -5.55
N ALA A 556 13.14 21.76 -6.56
CA ALA A 556 13.55 21.43 -7.94
C ALA A 556 12.73 20.26 -8.50
N ILE A 557 11.41 20.28 -8.27
CA ILE A 557 10.45 19.32 -8.82
C ILE A 557 9.83 19.91 -10.07
N GLU A 558 10.06 19.24 -11.21
CA GLU A 558 9.50 19.65 -12.49
C GLU A 558 8.00 19.36 -12.56
N ARG A 559 7.20 20.34 -12.98
CA ARG A 559 5.74 20.25 -13.11
C ARG A 559 5.33 19.65 -14.46
N LYS A 560 5.28 18.31 -14.54
CA LYS A 560 4.83 17.61 -15.75
C LYS A 560 3.31 17.45 -15.83
N ASN A 561 2.62 17.40 -14.68
CA ASN A 561 1.18 17.16 -14.58
C ASN A 561 0.35 18.45 -14.45
N ALA A 562 0.98 19.60 -14.22
CA ALA A 562 0.29 20.89 -14.06
C ALA A 562 -0.52 21.32 -15.28
N GLN A 563 -0.15 20.85 -16.48
CA GLN A 563 -0.80 21.21 -17.73
C GLN A 563 -2.06 20.37 -18.07
N LEU A 564 -2.41 19.39 -17.26
CA LEU A 564 -3.46 18.40 -17.55
C LEU A 564 -4.81 18.66 -16.86
N ALA A 565 -4.96 19.75 -16.12
CA ALA A 565 -6.17 19.98 -15.35
C ALA A 565 -6.81 21.35 -15.57
N GLU A 566 -7.79 21.43 -16.45
CA GLU A 566 -8.91 22.35 -16.20
C GLU A 566 -9.70 21.78 -15.01
N ALA A 567 -9.65 22.52 -13.89
CA ALA A 567 -10.34 22.14 -12.66
C ALA A 567 -11.87 22.08 -12.89
N PRO A 568 -12.56 21.02 -12.46
CA PRO A 568 -14.00 21.10 -12.37
C PRO A 568 -14.36 22.16 -11.33
N ARG A 569 -15.16 23.15 -11.72
CA ARG A 569 -15.69 24.15 -10.81
C ARG A 569 -16.58 23.45 -9.79
N VAL A 570 -16.12 23.38 -8.55
CA VAL A 570 -16.98 23.04 -7.41
C VAL A 570 -17.86 24.24 -7.12
N THR A 571 -19.08 24.21 -7.61
CA THR A 571 -20.12 25.18 -7.22
C THR A 571 -20.70 24.69 -5.89
N GLY A 572 -20.45 25.42 -4.80
CA GLY A 572 -21.23 25.28 -3.58
C GLY A 572 -20.52 25.19 -2.24
N ALA A 573 -19.27 25.63 -2.11
CA ALA A 573 -18.72 25.87 -0.77
C ALA A 573 -18.42 27.37 -0.63
N ASN A 574 -19.16 28.05 0.22
CA ASN A 574 -18.78 29.36 0.74
C ASN A 574 -17.56 29.16 1.64
N LEU A 575 -16.39 29.36 1.05
CA LEU A 575 -15.16 29.54 1.80
C LEU A 575 -15.09 31.02 2.18
N GLU A 576 -15.56 31.36 3.37
CA GLU A 576 -15.21 32.62 3.99
C GLU A 576 -13.71 32.60 4.29
N ASN A 577 -13.02 33.62 3.81
CA ASN A 577 -11.64 33.93 4.13
C ASN A 577 -11.43 33.89 5.64
N THR A 578 -10.63 32.96 6.10
CA THR A 578 -9.96 33.09 7.39
C THR A 578 -8.55 33.58 7.10
N ASP A 579 -8.36 34.88 7.26
CA ASP A 579 -7.03 35.46 7.45
C ASP A 579 -6.26 34.63 8.47
N GLY A 580 -5.04 34.22 8.09
CA GLY A 580 -3.98 33.66 8.91
C GLY A 580 -4.40 33.09 10.25
N ALA A 581 -5.12 31.97 10.24
CA ALA A 581 -5.49 31.32 11.48
C ALA A 581 -4.22 31.00 12.24
N ASP A 582 -4.14 31.59 13.38
CA ASP A 582 -3.12 31.33 14.40
C ASP A 582 -3.18 29.84 14.73
N ILE A 583 -2.33 29.06 14.05
CA ILE A 583 -2.20 27.61 14.28
C ILE A 583 -1.64 27.35 15.70
N SER A 584 -1.38 28.41 16.44
CA SER A 584 -0.75 28.38 17.74
C SER A 584 -1.65 27.99 18.89
N ALA A 585 -2.96 28.12 18.78
CA ALA A 585 -3.81 28.07 19.95
C ALA A 585 -3.81 26.69 20.63
N ASP A 586 -3.55 25.63 19.88
CA ASP A 586 -3.69 24.29 20.41
C ASP A 586 -2.53 23.38 20.02
N ARG A 587 -1.39 23.62 20.65
CA ARG A 587 -0.27 22.71 20.56
C ARG A 587 -0.69 21.29 20.92
N ILE A 588 -0.52 20.40 19.96
CA ILE A 588 -0.87 19.00 20.13
C ILE A 588 0.19 18.29 20.98
N GLN A 589 1.42 18.85 21.04
CA GLN A 589 2.55 18.25 21.75
C GLN A 589 3.44 19.28 22.42
N PRO A 590 3.36 19.46 23.73
CA PRO A 590 4.46 20.01 24.48
C PRO A 590 5.54 18.93 24.70
N GLY A 591 6.77 19.18 24.29
CA GLY A 591 7.88 18.26 24.46
C GLY A 591 8.41 17.67 23.16
N ASP A 592 9.41 16.82 23.26
CA ASP A 592 9.99 16.15 22.12
C ASP A 592 9.00 15.15 21.53
N PRO A 593 8.64 15.27 20.27
CA PRO A 593 7.60 14.43 19.66
C PRO A 593 8.06 12.98 19.44
N GLU A 594 9.36 12.70 19.61
CA GLU A 594 9.91 11.38 19.35
C GLU A 594 11.15 11.06 20.20
N ILE A 595 11.31 9.78 20.52
CA ILE A 595 12.51 9.24 21.18
C ILE A 595 13.15 8.22 20.25
N LEU A 596 14.48 8.38 20.02
CA LEU A 596 15.29 7.40 19.30
C LEU A 596 15.97 6.48 20.31
N ILE A 597 15.73 5.19 20.19
CA ILE A 597 16.27 4.17 21.09
C ILE A 597 17.27 3.31 20.31
N ASP A 598 18.52 3.32 20.76
CA ASP A 598 19.53 2.39 20.26
C ASP A 598 19.30 1.04 20.91
N ALA A 599 18.93 0.06 20.13
CA ALA A 599 18.94 -1.34 20.51
C ALA A 599 19.94 -2.07 19.62
N GLU A 600 20.61 -3.08 20.18
CA GLU A 600 21.55 -3.89 19.41
C GLU A 600 20.87 -4.53 18.19
N ARG A 601 21.66 -4.81 17.16
CA ARG A 601 21.16 -5.56 15.98
C ARG A 601 20.66 -6.91 16.46
N GLY A 602 19.34 -7.15 16.31
CA GLY A 602 18.70 -8.38 16.75
C GLY A 602 17.55 -8.18 17.74
N ALA A 603 17.26 -6.91 18.11
CA ALA A 603 16.00 -6.63 18.83
C ALA A 603 14.80 -6.94 17.94
N LEU A 604 13.86 -7.73 18.43
CA LEU A 604 12.62 -8.07 17.71
C LEU A 604 11.53 -7.02 17.93
N SER A 605 11.46 -6.46 19.14
CA SER A 605 10.50 -5.41 19.45
C SER A 605 11.00 -4.51 20.56
N VAL A 606 10.58 -3.26 20.54
CA VAL A 606 10.84 -2.29 21.60
C VAL A 606 9.51 -1.65 21.99
N LYS A 607 9.22 -1.66 23.29
CA LYS A 607 8.08 -0.95 23.89
C LYS A 607 8.60 0.10 24.85
N VAL A 608 7.96 1.25 24.91
CA VAL A 608 8.31 2.32 25.85
C VAL A 608 7.16 2.57 26.80
N GLU A 609 7.43 2.42 28.07
CA GLU A 609 6.49 2.73 29.16
C GLU A 609 6.79 4.14 29.67
N PHE A 610 5.79 5.02 29.59
CA PHE A 610 5.90 6.41 30.02
C PHE A 610 5.42 6.61 31.45
N PRO A 611 5.93 7.61 32.16
CA PRO A 611 5.56 7.88 33.54
C PRO A 611 4.08 8.28 33.75
N PHE A 612 3.41 8.69 32.66
CA PHE A 612 1.99 9.01 32.66
C PHE A 612 1.07 7.80 32.39
N GLY A 613 1.62 6.56 32.44
CA GLY A 613 0.86 5.31 32.39
C GLY A 613 0.61 4.76 31.00
N GLU A 614 1.09 5.40 29.93
CA GLU A 614 0.99 4.86 28.57
C GLU A 614 2.17 3.97 28.20
N THR A 615 1.89 2.98 27.35
CA THR A 615 2.92 2.15 26.71
C THR A 615 2.79 2.28 25.20
N LYS A 616 3.89 2.62 24.53
CA LYS A 616 3.96 2.73 23.07
C LYS A 616 4.91 1.70 22.49
N VAL A 617 4.57 1.16 21.33
CA VAL A 617 5.45 0.28 20.56
C VAL A 617 6.31 1.15 19.65
N ALA A 618 7.63 0.96 19.74
CA ALA A 618 8.57 1.64 18.86
C ALA A 618 8.60 0.98 17.48
N ARG A 619 8.82 1.80 16.45
CA ARG A 619 9.04 1.35 15.08
C ARG A 619 10.54 1.39 14.77
N TYR A 620 11.07 0.36 14.12
CA TYR A 620 12.44 0.40 13.64
C TYR A 620 12.55 1.30 12.40
N ASP A 621 13.42 2.28 12.47
CA ASP A 621 13.72 3.21 11.38
C ASP A 621 15.15 2.98 10.91
N VAL A 622 15.31 2.44 9.71
CA VAL A 622 16.61 2.09 9.12
C VAL A 622 17.46 3.32 8.75
N GLU A 623 16.81 4.46 8.52
CA GLU A 623 17.46 5.72 8.13
C GLU A 623 17.83 6.58 9.34
N ALA A 624 17.28 6.27 10.51
CA ALA A 624 17.58 7.00 11.72
C ALA A 624 19.09 7.01 11.99
N ARG A 625 19.59 8.12 12.56
CA ARG A 625 21.00 8.34 12.89
C ARG A 625 21.98 8.18 11.71
N GLY A 626 21.57 8.64 10.54
CA GLY A 626 22.42 8.61 9.34
C GLY A 626 22.66 7.21 8.80
N GLY A 627 21.63 6.36 8.81
CA GLY A 627 21.64 5.01 8.24
C GLY A 627 22.17 3.92 9.17
N ARG A 628 22.34 4.23 10.47
CA ARG A 628 22.69 3.21 11.48
C ARG A 628 21.49 2.43 11.98
N GLY A 629 20.28 2.97 11.75
CA GLY A 629 19.02 2.46 12.26
C GLY A 629 18.82 2.74 13.75
N ALA A 630 17.59 2.98 14.14
CA ALA A 630 17.19 3.09 15.54
C ALA A 630 15.71 2.77 15.69
N TRP A 631 15.29 2.45 16.91
CA TRP A 631 13.87 2.32 17.22
C TRP A 631 13.31 3.70 17.57
N LEU A 632 12.26 4.09 16.85
CA LEU A 632 11.62 5.39 16.97
C LEU A 632 10.28 5.24 17.67
N VAL A 633 10.07 6.02 18.72
CA VAL A 633 8.78 6.16 19.39
C VAL A 633 8.31 7.61 19.28
N ARG A 634 7.09 7.80 18.82
CA ARG A 634 6.37 9.08 18.84
C ARG A 634 5.28 9.03 19.89
N PHE A 635 5.16 10.10 20.65
CA PHE A 635 4.21 10.18 21.76
C PHE A 635 3.74 11.62 21.97
N LEU A 636 2.67 11.76 22.71
CA LEU A 636 2.10 13.05 23.10
C LEU A 636 2.16 13.16 24.61
N VAL A 637 2.50 14.35 25.09
CA VAL A 637 2.49 14.68 26.51
C VAL A 637 1.29 15.59 26.80
N ALA A 638 0.64 15.39 27.94
CA ALA A 638 -0.48 16.26 28.34
C ALA A 638 -0.02 17.72 28.43
N ARG A 639 -0.91 18.66 28.04
CA ARG A 639 -0.62 20.10 27.98
C ARG A 639 -0.19 20.71 29.30
N ASP A 640 -0.69 20.18 30.40
CA ASP A 640 -0.41 20.62 31.77
C ASP A 640 0.84 19.97 32.36
N THR A 641 1.58 19.17 31.57
CA THR A 641 2.82 18.57 32.03
C THR A 641 3.84 19.68 32.27
N PRO A 642 4.43 19.78 33.48
CA PRO A 642 5.45 20.79 33.78
C PRO A 642 6.69 20.65 32.88
N GLU A 643 7.33 21.77 32.60
CA GLU A 643 8.61 21.74 31.91
C GLU A 643 9.67 20.98 32.72
N GLY A 644 10.45 20.19 32.00
CA GLY A 644 11.49 19.41 32.63
C GLY A 644 11.95 18.21 31.84
N LYS A 645 12.92 17.51 32.41
CA LYS A 645 13.43 16.26 31.87
C LYS A 645 12.73 15.08 32.55
N TYR A 646 12.17 14.20 31.75
CA TYR A 646 11.46 13.02 32.19
C TYR A 646 12.18 11.75 31.73
N GLU A 647 11.95 10.66 32.42
CA GLU A 647 12.47 9.35 32.08
C GLU A 647 11.34 8.42 31.73
N ALA A 648 11.54 7.62 30.69
CA ALA A 648 10.68 6.54 30.29
C ALA A 648 11.49 5.23 30.27
N ARG A 649 10.81 4.10 30.30
CA ARG A 649 11.44 2.79 30.34
C ARG A 649 11.24 2.06 29.01
N ALA A 650 12.30 1.81 28.28
CA ALA A 650 12.27 1.00 27.07
C ALA A 650 12.45 -0.49 27.44
N LEU A 651 11.54 -1.32 27.01
CA LEU A 651 11.56 -2.77 27.10
C LEU A 651 11.92 -3.34 25.74
N ILE A 652 13.10 -3.95 25.63
CA ILE A 652 13.65 -4.47 24.37
C ILE A 652 13.62 -5.98 24.43
N VAL A 653 12.93 -6.62 23.49
CA VAL A 653 12.90 -8.05 23.32
C VAL A 653 13.88 -8.45 22.23
N HIS A 654 14.84 -9.30 22.57
CA HIS A 654 15.84 -9.82 21.64
C HIS A 654 15.41 -11.13 20.97
N ALA A 655 16.08 -11.50 19.88
CA ALA A 655 15.78 -12.70 19.11
C ALA A 655 15.94 -14.01 19.91
N ASP A 656 16.76 -14.01 20.96
CA ASP A 656 16.95 -15.14 21.88
C ASP A 656 15.87 -15.21 22.98
N GLY A 657 14.88 -14.32 22.94
CA GLY A 657 13.82 -14.22 23.94
C GLY A 657 14.23 -13.48 25.22
N SER A 658 15.45 -12.95 25.32
CA SER A 658 15.87 -12.13 26.45
C SER A 658 15.19 -10.78 26.44
N LEU A 659 14.93 -10.23 27.64
CA LEU A 659 14.33 -8.92 27.85
C LEU A 659 15.38 -7.96 28.43
N GLU A 660 15.71 -6.92 27.68
CA GLU A 660 16.55 -5.81 28.15
C GLU A 660 15.67 -4.63 28.56
N THR A 661 16.00 -4.00 29.69
CA THR A 661 15.32 -2.77 30.12
C THR A 661 16.31 -1.61 30.09
N LYS A 662 15.95 -0.52 29.38
CA LYS A 662 16.78 0.66 29.22
C LYS A 662 16.03 1.92 29.62
N GLN A 663 16.67 2.78 30.42
CA GLN A 663 16.13 4.10 30.69
C GLN A 663 16.40 5.03 29.49
N VAL A 664 15.36 5.72 29.04
CA VAL A 664 15.40 6.72 27.97
C VAL A 664 14.81 8.02 28.50
N SER A 665 15.34 9.15 28.10
CA SER A 665 14.86 10.45 28.58
C SER A 665 14.28 11.28 27.46
N TYR A 666 13.29 12.10 27.80
CA TYR A 666 12.72 13.12 26.94
C TYR A 666 12.55 14.43 27.72
N THR A 667 12.45 15.54 27.00
CA THR A 667 12.31 16.86 27.60
C THR A 667 10.95 17.43 27.24
N VAL A 668 10.21 17.90 28.22
CA VAL A 668 9.01 18.71 28.04
C VAL A 668 9.41 20.17 28.10
N ASP A 669 9.16 20.89 27.01
CA ASP A 669 9.49 22.31 26.87
C ASP A 669 8.27 23.05 26.31
N ASN A 670 7.71 23.94 27.11
CA ASN A 670 6.54 24.76 26.80
C ASN A 670 6.90 26.22 26.51
N THR A 671 8.18 26.55 26.50
CA THR A 671 8.67 27.93 26.34
C THR A 671 9.01 28.20 24.88
N ALA A 672 8.37 29.21 24.30
CA ALA A 672 8.66 29.62 22.93
C ALA A 672 10.05 30.26 22.81
N PRO A 673 10.79 30.02 21.70
CA PRO A 673 12.13 30.52 21.53
C PRO A 673 12.14 32.05 21.34
N GLU A 674 13.08 32.76 21.98
CA GLU A 674 13.30 34.17 21.69
C GLU A 674 14.05 34.36 20.37
N LEU A 675 13.66 35.37 19.59
CA LEU A 675 14.28 35.67 18.31
C LEU A 675 14.95 37.02 18.27
N ASP A 676 16.21 37.05 17.81
CA ASP A 676 16.92 38.29 17.43
C ASP A 676 17.13 38.29 15.90
N VAL A 677 16.59 39.32 15.23
CA VAL A 677 16.58 39.43 13.77
C VAL A 677 17.44 40.59 13.32
N LYS A 678 18.39 40.31 12.44
CA LYS A 678 19.31 41.34 11.87
C LYS A 678 19.20 41.35 10.34
N LEU A 679 19.07 42.55 9.79
CA LEU A 679 19.03 42.81 8.36
C LEU A 679 20.32 43.52 7.94
N LEU A 680 21.07 42.92 7.04
CA LEU A 680 22.37 43.49 6.57
C LEU A 680 22.34 43.59 5.03
N SER A 681 22.69 44.74 4.47
CA SER A 681 22.89 44.85 3.03
C SER A 681 24.09 44.01 2.59
N SER A 682 23.89 43.09 1.68
CA SER A 682 24.95 42.22 1.19
C SER A 682 25.93 43.00 0.31
N LYS A 683 27.17 43.18 0.78
CA LYS A 683 28.24 43.84 -0.01
C LYS A 683 28.69 42.96 -1.20
N ARG A 684 28.53 41.63 -1.12
CA ARG A 684 28.96 40.67 -2.15
C ARG A 684 27.89 40.36 -3.16
N ARG A 685 26.63 40.68 -2.86
CA ARG A 685 25.47 40.42 -3.72
C ARG A 685 24.58 41.64 -3.77
N PRO A 686 24.89 42.61 -4.64
CA PRO A 686 24.09 43.82 -4.80
C PRO A 686 22.61 43.45 -5.15
N GLY A 687 21.67 44.09 -4.46
CA GLY A 687 20.23 43.79 -4.64
C GLY A 687 19.67 42.75 -3.67
N LEU A 688 20.49 42.06 -2.86
CA LEU A 688 20.03 41.17 -1.82
C LEU A 688 20.28 41.76 -0.43
N VAL A 689 19.39 41.44 0.50
CA VAL A 689 19.52 41.72 1.92
C VAL A 689 19.73 40.38 2.63
N GLU A 690 20.76 40.31 3.44
CA GLU A 690 21.02 39.18 4.31
C GLU A 690 20.15 39.32 5.56
N VAL A 691 19.30 38.37 5.80
CA VAL A 691 18.49 38.25 7.02
C VAL A 691 19.11 37.16 7.88
N THR A 692 19.54 37.52 9.08
CA THR A 692 20.11 36.60 10.07
C THR A 692 19.22 36.58 11.31
N VAL A 693 18.85 35.38 11.76
CA VAL A 693 18.03 35.17 12.97
C VAL A 693 18.82 34.32 13.95
N THR A 694 18.85 34.77 15.18
CA THR A 694 19.53 34.07 16.29
C THR A 694 18.62 34.02 17.51
N GLN A 695 18.78 32.98 18.32
CA GLN A 695 18.18 32.92 19.64
C GLN A 695 19.11 33.64 20.63
N PRO A 696 18.69 34.77 21.23
CA PRO A 696 19.52 35.49 22.19
C PRO A 696 19.77 34.63 23.44
N ASN A 697 20.96 34.74 23.99
CA ASN A 697 21.37 34.07 25.25
C ASN A 697 21.46 32.55 25.24
N ALA A 698 21.12 31.89 24.14
CA ALA A 698 21.13 30.44 24.07
C ALA A 698 22.52 29.81 23.88
N GLY A 699 23.45 30.52 23.24
CA GLY A 699 24.82 30.05 23.00
C GLY A 699 24.85 28.68 22.32
N ALA A 700 25.56 27.72 22.92
CA ALA A 700 25.60 26.32 22.45
C ALA A 700 24.39 25.47 22.88
N ARG A 701 23.41 26.08 23.54
CA ARG A 701 22.18 25.40 24.01
C ARG A 701 20.94 25.89 23.29
N SER A 702 21.10 26.55 22.13
CA SER A 702 19.95 26.94 21.32
C SER A 702 19.15 25.70 20.92
N ASP A 703 17.87 25.74 21.16
CA ASP A 703 16.88 24.76 20.74
C ASP A 703 16.14 25.16 19.46
N LEU A 704 16.45 26.35 18.92
CA LEU A 704 15.86 26.84 17.67
C LEU A 704 16.15 25.87 16.52
N LYS A 705 15.10 25.23 16.02
CA LYS A 705 15.16 24.17 15.01
C LYS A 705 14.94 24.71 13.60
N ARG A 706 14.01 25.66 13.45
CA ARG A 706 13.59 26.19 12.17
C ARG A 706 13.22 27.66 12.26
N VAL A 707 13.48 28.41 11.20
CA VAL A 707 13.09 29.81 11.08
C VAL A 707 12.52 30.09 9.71
N GLU A 708 11.38 30.75 9.66
CA GLU A 708 10.70 31.22 8.45
C GLU A 708 10.58 32.74 8.47
N LEU A 709 10.51 33.31 7.29
CA LEU A 709 10.41 34.75 7.08
C LEU A 709 9.35 35.01 6.01
N GLN A 710 8.38 35.83 6.37
CA GLN A 710 7.38 36.32 5.43
C GLN A 710 7.66 37.81 5.12
N THR A 711 7.80 38.12 3.83
CA THR A 711 8.03 39.47 3.37
C THR A 711 6.73 40.27 3.33
N PRO A 712 6.79 41.65 3.31
CA PRO A 712 5.61 42.48 3.17
C PRO A 712 4.81 42.20 1.88
N GLN A 713 5.41 41.56 0.89
CA GLN A 713 4.76 41.18 -0.37
C GLN A 713 4.17 39.76 -0.35
N GLY A 714 4.25 39.08 0.81
CA GLY A 714 3.68 37.74 1.00
C GLY A 714 4.60 36.56 0.63
N SER A 715 5.83 36.82 0.14
CA SER A 715 6.79 35.76 -0.14
C SER A 715 7.33 35.15 1.17
N VAL A 716 7.37 33.82 1.25
CA VAL A 716 7.88 33.08 2.42
C VAL A 716 9.25 32.49 2.10
N TYR A 717 10.20 32.67 3.00
CA TYR A 717 11.56 32.12 2.93
C TYR A 717 11.86 31.31 4.16
N GLN A 718 12.30 30.07 3.98
CA GLN A 718 12.92 29.31 5.06
C GLN A 718 14.39 29.67 5.16
N LEU A 719 14.86 29.99 6.37
CA LEU A 719 16.25 30.35 6.61
C LEU A 719 17.08 29.07 6.79
N LEU A 720 18.28 29.08 6.20
CA LEU A 720 19.23 27.99 6.34
C LEU A 720 20.01 28.10 7.65
N ALA A 721 20.10 27.02 8.39
CA ALA A 721 20.98 26.92 9.56
C ALA A 721 22.44 27.02 9.09
N ILE A 722 23.17 28.05 9.55
CA ILE A 722 24.58 28.26 9.22
C ILE A 722 25.50 27.83 10.35
N ARG A 723 25.01 27.81 11.55
CA ARG A 723 25.60 27.25 12.76
C ARG A 723 24.49 27.02 13.78
N TRP A 724 24.81 26.34 14.86
CA TRP A 724 23.83 26.07 15.92
C TRP A 724 23.17 27.38 16.40
N GLY A 725 21.83 27.41 16.38
CA GLY A 725 21.00 28.56 16.76
C GLY A 725 21.17 29.83 15.92
N THR A 726 21.72 29.72 14.71
CA THR A 726 21.83 30.84 13.78
C THR A 726 21.37 30.46 12.40
N PHE A 727 20.37 31.17 11.92
CA PHE A 727 19.70 30.94 10.62
C PHE A 727 19.91 32.15 9.72
N ARG A 728 19.98 31.91 8.41
CA ARG A 728 20.20 32.96 7.41
C ARG A 728 19.49 32.72 6.10
N ALA A 729 18.97 33.81 5.53
CA ALA A 729 18.49 33.85 4.13
C ALA A 729 19.02 35.10 3.42
N PHE A 730 19.02 35.06 2.07
CA PHE A 730 19.25 36.23 1.22
C PHE A 730 17.95 36.54 0.46
N VAL A 731 17.35 37.69 0.78
CA VAL A 731 16.05 38.12 0.26
C VAL A 731 16.25 39.26 -0.73
N PRO A 732 15.59 39.25 -1.89
CA PRO A 732 15.66 40.38 -2.82
C PRO A 732 15.17 41.68 -2.16
N ARG A 733 15.95 42.76 -2.32
CA ARG A 733 15.62 44.07 -1.71
C ARG A 733 14.24 44.58 -2.12
N ARG A 734 13.79 44.26 -3.34
CA ARG A 734 12.46 44.63 -3.85
C ARG A 734 11.32 43.98 -3.03
N GLU A 735 11.56 42.87 -2.38
CA GLU A 735 10.56 42.15 -1.57
C GLU A 735 10.52 42.64 -0.11
N LEU A 736 11.52 43.42 0.28
CA LEU A 736 11.61 44.09 1.59
C LEU A 736 11.21 45.57 1.48
N GLY A 737 10.22 45.92 0.64
CA GLY A 737 9.64 47.23 0.55
C GLY A 737 8.89 47.63 1.82
N ARG A 738 8.18 48.78 1.79
CA ARG A 738 7.40 49.26 2.95
C ARG A 738 6.39 48.22 3.41
N GLY A 739 6.34 47.98 4.70
CA GLY A 739 5.42 47.02 5.32
C GLY A 739 6.05 46.27 6.48
N THR A 740 5.44 45.18 6.88
CA THR A 740 5.88 44.37 8.01
C THR A 740 6.59 43.11 7.51
N LEU A 741 7.82 42.90 7.98
CA LEU A 741 8.54 41.65 7.84
C LEU A 741 8.21 40.78 9.04
N ARG A 742 7.67 39.60 8.81
CA ARG A 742 7.30 38.65 9.86
C ARG A 742 8.30 37.50 9.89
N VAL A 743 8.88 37.22 11.06
CA VAL A 743 9.82 36.12 11.26
C VAL A 743 9.25 35.18 12.30
N VAL A 744 9.16 33.92 11.98
CA VAL A 744 8.66 32.86 12.86
C VAL A 744 9.77 31.88 13.14
N GLY A 745 10.06 31.65 14.41
CA GLY A 745 11.07 30.66 14.85
C GLY A 745 10.41 29.53 15.63
N PHE A 746 10.81 28.32 15.33
CA PHE A 746 10.34 27.10 15.99
C PHE A 746 11.50 26.43 16.73
N ASP A 747 11.26 25.96 17.95
CA ASP A 747 12.22 25.16 18.72
C ASP A 747 12.09 23.64 18.43
N GLN A 748 12.84 22.82 19.16
CA GLN A 748 12.81 21.37 19.08
C GLN A 748 11.47 20.79 19.54
N ALA A 749 10.81 21.43 20.49
CA ALA A 749 9.50 21.02 21.03
C ALA A 749 8.32 21.62 20.25
N LEU A 750 8.59 22.24 19.08
CA LEU A 750 7.60 22.90 18.22
C LEU A 750 6.92 24.13 18.85
N ASN A 751 7.44 24.68 19.96
CA ASN A 751 7.04 25.99 20.36
C ASN A 751 7.48 27.02 19.34
N HIS A 752 6.70 28.07 19.12
CA HIS A 752 7.08 29.10 18.17
C HIS A 752 6.89 30.51 18.73
N SER A 753 7.68 31.40 18.20
CA SER A 753 7.53 32.83 18.45
C SER A 753 7.54 33.60 17.13
N VAL A 754 6.87 34.73 17.14
CA VAL A 754 6.76 35.62 15.98
C VAL A 754 7.45 36.94 16.31
N LYS A 755 8.34 37.38 15.43
CA LYS A 755 8.98 38.68 15.47
C LYS A 755 8.59 39.51 14.29
N GLU A 756 7.93 40.61 14.50
CA GLU A 756 7.53 41.55 13.46
C GLU A 756 8.49 42.75 13.42
N LEU A 757 8.90 43.12 12.22
CA LEU A 757 9.80 44.25 11.97
C LEU A 757 9.16 45.17 10.95
N ALA A 758 8.83 46.40 11.35
CA ALA A 758 8.37 47.42 10.41
C ALA A 758 9.54 47.83 9.50
N LEU A 759 9.39 47.70 8.21
CA LEU A 759 10.34 48.13 7.21
C LEU A 759 9.99 49.54 6.71
N PRO A 760 11.00 50.46 6.57
CA PRO A 760 10.76 51.86 6.22
C PRO A 760 10.26 52.09 4.81
#